data_79a684d7c2137c086b8ed5221f32f81d
#
_entry.id   79a684d7c2137c086b8ed5221f32f81d
#
_cell.length_a   1.000
_cell.length_b   1.000
_cell.length_c   1.000
_cell.angle_alpha   90.00
_cell.angle_beta   90.00
_cell.angle_gamma   90.00
#
_symmetry.space_group_name_H-M   'P 1'
#
loop_
_entity.id
_entity.type
_entity.pdbx_description
1 polymer ?
#
loop_
_entity_poly.entity_id
_entity_poly.type
_entity_poly.pdbx_seq_one_letter_code
_entity_poly.pdbx_strand_id
1 'polypeptide(L)'
;MKKSLLFALAFLFASSVLAQNNVYLLQENFDETTLPSGWVTMGNGMNNWYISTSNIAGGKPNEAHLKWTPPFNGISRLVSPAVDLTDVSSAVMTLKHYPSFFGSNQAIVGVATSSDNGTTWNSVWSEQYNVNGQFTILETIEGPDMGKNNVMFCIYFEGNSSAISDWYFDDFEVYTVESLGVELTSIDVPAIVSHGEHGISFTVRNTGSSKIESLKVRYIIDGETYEQTFNTDIPSMEYEQLTFDDKYTLLPDDSYNLEVKIMTVNGGYDDESDNNLSKKIVSALSSTQMTPMIEHFSSSTCGPCVSVNIKMEELTANHEGQYTYTKYTTNGPQLGDPYYTAEGGTRMTYYNVMGVPQTFLNGSDQGNAAVTEDNFTNAYETPAYANVRGSYTIDGNTINITADFMSYFDMENIRAFVTVNEKTTTENASSNGETEFHHVMMKMLENAEGNVMNINAGEYQRLEFSYDMSSTFVEEMEDLEVALWLQNYDTKEIYNSHYAYENSEHCHPVNDLLAIVGGDAPPTLYLSWNKPENGTPVGYDVYVDGELMADNLNDTYYSNEDEDICYNAKTAEVVAVYEDGKTSVGVAMIIVRDTNVEETTCGNISVYPNPARDFVKVSTVNSQLSTVKVYNTLGMLVEEIEVNSNNVEINISGYNAGIYFVEVETENGNLVKKIVVE
;
A
#
# COMPACT_ATOMS: atom_id res chain seq x y z
N MET A 1 34.30 1.76 6.38
CA MET A 1 33.64 2.30 5.18
C MET A 1 32.35 1.54 5.04
N LYS A 2 31.28 2.02 5.68
CA LYS A 2 29.90 1.51 5.50
C LYS A 2 29.23 2.51 4.56
N LYS A 3 28.85 2.06 3.37
CA LYS A 3 28.05 2.85 2.44
C LYS A 3 26.61 2.89 2.97
N SER A 4 26.17 4.05 3.40
CA SER A 4 24.76 4.35 3.65
C SER A 4 24.07 4.39 2.30
N LEU A 5 23.10 3.51 2.08
CA LEU A 5 22.17 3.58 0.98
C LEU A 5 21.08 4.60 1.39
N LEU A 6 21.13 5.81 0.85
CA LEU A 6 20.04 6.78 0.99
C LEU A 6 18.90 6.34 0.06
N PHE A 7 17.80 5.88 0.62
CA PHE A 7 16.52 5.79 -0.07
C PHE A 7 15.92 7.19 -0.14
N ALA A 8 15.85 7.76 -1.32
CA ALA A 8 15.08 8.98 -1.57
C ALA A 8 13.61 8.61 -1.74
N LEU A 9 12.87 8.54 -0.62
CA LEU A 9 11.42 8.57 -0.64
C LEU A 9 10.98 10.02 -0.83
N ALA A 10 10.48 10.37 -2.01
CA ALA A 10 9.84 11.65 -2.26
C ALA A 10 8.44 11.64 -1.61
N PHE A 11 8.35 11.98 -0.33
CA PHE A 11 7.09 12.32 0.31
C PHE A 11 6.72 13.77 -0.02
N LEU A 12 5.57 13.95 -0.66
CA LEU A 12 4.89 15.25 -0.68
C LEU A 12 4.40 15.55 0.76
N PHE A 13 5.20 16.30 1.52
CA PHE A 13 4.76 16.86 2.78
C PHE A 13 3.97 18.14 2.52
N ALA A 14 2.66 18.10 2.74
CA ALA A 14 1.94 19.29 3.16
C ALA A 14 2.35 19.55 4.62
N SER A 15 3.44 20.27 4.83
CA SER A 15 3.87 20.70 6.15
C SER A 15 2.88 21.73 6.68
N SER A 16 2.00 21.34 7.60
CA SER A 16 1.52 22.26 8.61
C SER A 16 2.71 22.56 9.53
N VAL A 17 3.46 23.60 9.21
CA VAL A 17 4.46 24.16 10.14
C VAL A 17 3.67 24.70 11.34
N LEU A 18 3.50 23.87 12.37
CA LEU A 18 3.20 24.36 13.70
C LEU A 18 4.45 25.11 14.17
N ALA A 19 4.26 26.35 14.55
CA ALA A 19 5.34 27.27 14.90
C ALA A 19 6.11 26.74 16.12
N GLN A 20 7.19 26.00 15.88
CA GLN A 20 8.31 25.93 16.82
C GLN A 20 8.76 27.35 17.09
N ASN A 21 9.11 27.72 18.33
CA ASN A 21 9.65 29.03 18.69
C ASN A 21 11.10 29.19 18.16
N ASN A 22 11.27 29.07 16.86
CA ASN A 22 12.55 29.27 16.20
C ASN A 22 12.98 30.73 16.37
N VAL A 23 14.17 30.95 16.90
CA VAL A 23 14.76 32.30 16.90
C VAL A 23 15.61 32.43 15.66
N TYR A 24 15.07 33.13 14.65
CA TYR A 24 15.78 33.40 13.41
C TYR A 24 16.97 34.34 13.64
N LEU A 25 18.13 33.89 13.23
CA LEU A 25 19.41 34.62 13.29
C LEU A 25 19.71 35.32 11.96
N LEU A 26 19.35 34.69 10.85
CA LEU A 26 19.40 35.21 9.50
C LEU A 26 18.23 34.64 8.71
N GLN A 27 17.52 35.47 7.98
CA GLN A 27 16.44 35.07 7.10
C GLN A 27 16.47 35.89 5.83
N GLU A 28 16.54 35.27 4.67
CA GLU A 28 16.54 35.91 3.39
C GLU A 28 15.77 35.08 2.36
N ASN A 29 14.70 35.64 1.86
CA ASN A 29 13.79 35.01 0.91
C ASN A 29 13.99 35.46 -0.55
N PHE A 30 14.95 36.33 -0.81
CA PHE A 30 15.28 36.87 -2.14
C PHE A 30 14.09 37.35 -2.99
N ASP A 31 12.95 37.66 -2.39
CA ASP A 31 11.71 38.11 -3.07
C ASP A 31 11.83 39.50 -3.73
N GLU A 32 12.86 40.28 -3.39
CA GLU A 32 13.08 41.61 -3.96
C GLU A 32 13.64 41.51 -5.39
N THR A 33 13.58 42.60 -6.12
CA THR A 33 14.05 42.66 -7.54
C THR A 33 15.55 42.89 -7.69
N THR A 34 16.27 43.09 -6.59
CA THR A 34 17.73 43.33 -6.54
C THR A 34 18.31 42.51 -5.40
N LEU A 35 19.63 42.26 -5.42
CA LEU A 35 20.30 41.61 -4.31
C LEU A 35 19.99 42.37 -3.00
N PRO A 36 19.69 41.63 -1.92
CA PRO A 36 19.25 42.23 -0.67
C PRO A 36 20.30 43.13 -0.04
N SER A 37 19.86 44.12 0.72
CA SER A 37 20.74 45.07 1.38
C SER A 37 21.72 44.38 2.31
N GLY A 38 23.02 44.69 2.17
CA GLY A 38 24.08 44.09 2.98
C GLY A 38 24.65 42.79 2.43
N TRP A 39 23.98 42.13 1.49
CA TRP A 39 24.55 41.00 0.77
C TRP A 39 25.57 41.49 -0.27
N VAL A 40 26.72 40.84 -0.35
CA VAL A 40 27.81 41.21 -1.26
C VAL A 40 28.35 39.98 -2.00
N THR A 41 28.89 40.20 -3.19
CA THR A 41 29.54 39.14 -3.96
C THR A 41 31.07 39.18 -3.74
N MET A 42 31.69 38.02 -3.62
CA MET A 42 33.12 37.88 -3.39
C MET A 42 33.76 36.77 -4.27
N GLY A 43 35.04 36.90 -4.57
CA GLY A 43 35.79 35.91 -5.35
C GLY A 43 35.68 36.09 -6.86
N ASN A 44 35.59 34.98 -7.61
CA ASN A 44 35.48 35.00 -9.07
C ASN A 44 34.02 35.13 -9.51
N GLY A 45 33.76 35.67 -10.69
CA GLY A 45 32.39 35.72 -11.22
C GLY A 45 31.42 36.60 -10.43
N MET A 46 31.88 37.65 -9.74
CA MET A 46 31.03 38.52 -8.92
C MET A 46 29.83 39.13 -9.68
N ASN A 47 29.99 39.38 -10.97
CA ASN A 47 28.94 39.94 -11.82
C ASN A 47 27.96 38.89 -12.36
N ASN A 48 28.13 37.62 -11.99
CA ASN A 48 27.27 36.54 -12.43
C ASN A 48 26.08 36.33 -11.50
N TRP A 49 26.08 36.98 -10.32
CA TRP A 49 25.02 36.93 -9.32
C TRP A 49 23.97 38.01 -9.56
N TYR A 50 22.71 37.67 -9.60
CA TYR A 50 21.58 38.58 -9.72
C TYR A 50 20.29 37.97 -9.17
N ILE A 51 19.21 38.72 -9.11
CA ILE A 51 17.88 38.21 -8.79
C ILE A 51 17.14 37.92 -10.09
N SER A 52 16.63 36.69 -10.19
CA SER A 52 15.73 36.21 -11.25
C SER A 52 14.28 36.44 -10.85
N THR A 53 13.39 36.66 -11.81
CA THR A 53 11.94 36.76 -11.57
C THR A 53 11.24 35.39 -11.58
N SER A 54 12.00 34.29 -11.59
CA SER A 54 11.55 32.93 -11.54
C SER A 54 11.28 32.46 -10.10
N ASN A 55 10.84 31.20 -9.95
CA ASN A 55 10.71 30.46 -8.67
C ASN A 55 11.14 29.01 -8.86
N ILE A 56 12.21 28.78 -9.59
CA ILE A 56 12.69 27.43 -9.99
C ILE A 56 13.25 26.69 -8.79
N ALA A 57 13.89 27.39 -7.84
CA ALA A 57 14.37 26.78 -6.59
C ALA A 57 13.24 26.41 -5.62
N GLY A 58 12.03 26.91 -5.82
CA GLY A 58 10.88 26.78 -4.93
C GLY A 58 10.81 27.94 -3.94
N GLY A 59 9.64 28.36 -3.55
CA GLY A 59 9.38 29.57 -2.77
C GLY A 59 8.48 30.52 -3.53
N LYS A 60 8.50 31.81 -3.17
CA LYS A 60 7.80 32.85 -3.94
C LYS A 60 8.70 33.34 -5.06
N PRO A 61 8.17 33.92 -6.14
CA PRO A 61 8.97 34.72 -7.07
C PRO A 61 9.40 36.01 -6.34
N ASN A 62 10.62 36.45 -6.46
CA ASN A 62 11.81 36.15 -7.16
C ASN A 62 12.76 35.19 -6.40
N GLU A 63 13.97 34.96 -6.96
CA GLU A 63 14.99 34.08 -6.37
C GLU A 63 16.39 34.51 -6.74
N ALA A 64 17.38 34.19 -5.93
CA ALA A 64 18.78 34.50 -6.25
C ALA A 64 19.32 33.49 -7.28
N HIS A 65 20.17 34.00 -8.18
CA HIS A 65 20.64 33.25 -9.34
C HIS A 65 22.11 33.49 -9.62
N LEU A 66 22.88 32.42 -9.79
CA LEU A 66 24.22 32.42 -10.36
C LEU A 66 24.18 31.83 -11.76
N LYS A 67 24.56 32.60 -12.79
CA LYS A 67 24.70 32.10 -14.16
C LYS A 67 26.17 31.85 -14.54
N TRP A 68 26.37 30.99 -15.53
CA TRP A 68 27.69 30.58 -15.98
C TRP A 68 28.50 31.65 -16.72
N THR A 69 27.81 32.64 -17.32
CA THR A 69 28.42 33.63 -18.22
C THR A 69 28.35 35.05 -17.65
N PRO A 70 29.44 35.86 -17.76
CA PRO A 70 30.75 35.57 -18.37
C PRO A 70 31.47 34.38 -17.67
N PRO A 71 32.18 33.51 -18.42
CA PRO A 71 32.84 32.34 -17.81
C PRO A 71 33.89 32.76 -16.78
N PHE A 72 33.92 32.01 -15.66
CA PHE A 72 34.95 32.15 -14.62
C PHE A 72 35.41 30.78 -14.15
N ASN A 73 36.52 30.72 -13.44
CA ASN A 73 37.03 29.51 -12.81
C ASN A 73 37.53 29.83 -11.40
N GLY A 74 37.19 28.98 -10.43
CA GLY A 74 37.51 29.15 -9.02
C GLY A 74 36.26 29.35 -8.16
N ILE A 75 36.42 30.01 -6.99
CA ILE A 75 35.35 30.17 -6.03
C ILE A 75 34.61 31.49 -6.22
N SER A 76 33.29 31.43 -6.31
CA SER A 76 32.36 32.55 -6.35
C SER A 76 31.42 32.48 -5.16
N ARG A 77 31.23 33.60 -4.45
CA ARG A 77 30.40 33.64 -3.22
C ARG A 77 29.39 34.76 -3.26
N LEU A 78 28.18 34.46 -2.75
CA LEU A 78 27.21 35.47 -2.33
C LEU A 78 27.21 35.44 -0.79
N VAL A 79 27.54 36.55 -0.15
CA VAL A 79 27.87 36.65 1.27
C VAL A 79 26.83 37.51 1.99
N SER A 80 26.32 37.01 3.10
CA SER A 80 25.34 37.68 3.97
C SER A 80 25.93 38.86 4.74
N PRO A 81 25.11 39.75 5.30
CA PRO A 81 25.50 40.56 6.44
C PRO A 81 26.05 39.73 7.60
N ALA A 82 26.87 40.32 8.45
CA ALA A 82 27.37 39.65 9.64
C ALA A 82 26.24 39.51 10.67
N VAL A 83 26.23 38.36 11.33
CA VAL A 83 25.29 37.96 12.40
C VAL A 83 26.05 37.81 13.71
N ASP A 84 25.47 38.22 14.82
CA ASP A 84 25.99 37.97 16.17
C ASP A 84 25.55 36.60 16.68
N LEU A 85 26.49 35.67 16.84
CA LEU A 85 26.26 34.31 17.35
C LEU A 85 26.93 34.10 18.71
N THR A 86 27.18 35.15 19.51
CA THR A 86 28.00 35.08 20.75
C THR A 86 27.53 33.99 21.70
N ASP A 87 26.23 33.81 21.87
CA ASP A 87 25.64 32.81 22.80
C ASP A 87 25.07 31.58 22.05
N VAL A 88 25.40 31.41 20.77
CA VAL A 88 24.89 30.34 19.91
C VAL A 88 25.95 29.28 19.70
N SER A 89 25.80 28.10 20.29
CA SER A 89 26.73 26.98 20.15
C SER A 89 26.49 26.13 18.91
N SER A 90 25.23 26.07 18.47
CA SER A 90 24.82 25.44 17.22
C SER A 90 23.58 26.16 16.67
N ALA A 91 23.35 26.05 15.37
CA ALA A 91 22.19 26.59 14.67
C ALA A 91 21.74 25.62 13.58
N VAL A 92 20.55 25.81 13.08
CA VAL A 92 20.03 25.07 11.91
C VAL A 92 20.00 26.01 10.72
N MET A 93 20.38 25.49 9.54
CA MET A 93 20.30 26.18 8.27
C MET A 93 19.33 25.47 7.34
N THR A 94 18.48 26.23 6.67
CA THR A 94 17.71 25.75 5.51
C THR A 94 18.05 26.56 4.26
N LEU A 95 17.97 25.91 3.10
CA LEU A 95 18.19 26.52 1.81
C LEU A 95 17.42 25.74 0.75
N LYS A 96 16.58 26.41 -0.03
CA LYS A 96 16.01 25.84 -1.25
C LYS A 96 16.91 26.16 -2.43
N HIS A 97 17.19 25.20 -3.30
CA HIS A 97 18.00 25.47 -4.48
C HIS A 97 17.71 24.53 -5.66
N TYR A 98 18.08 24.98 -6.84
CA TYR A 98 17.98 24.22 -8.09
C TYR A 98 19.29 24.38 -8.89
N PRO A 99 20.21 23.39 -8.82
CA PRO A 99 21.37 23.34 -9.69
C PRO A 99 20.99 22.81 -11.08
N SER A 100 21.43 23.47 -12.12
CA SER A 100 21.28 23.04 -13.51
C SER A 100 22.65 22.93 -14.19
N PHE A 101 23.00 21.75 -14.66
CA PHE A 101 24.35 21.45 -15.18
C PHE A 101 24.36 21.09 -16.66
N PHE A 102 25.50 21.31 -17.30
CA PHE A 102 25.82 20.83 -18.64
C PHE A 102 26.60 19.48 -18.56
N GLY A 103 25.93 18.34 -18.69
CA GLY A 103 26.59 17.05 -18.73
C GLY A 103 27.20 16.58 -17.39
N SER A 104 28.30 15.83 -17.43
CA SER A 104 29.00 15.38 -16.22
C SER A 104 29.70 16.54 -15.51
N ASN A 105 29.30 16.81 -14.27
CA ASN A 105 29.74 17.97 -13.51
C ASN A 105 30.85 17.63 -12.51
N GLN A 106 31.81 18.56 -12.35
CA GLN A 106 32.84 18.55 -11.31
C GLN A 106 32.80 19.80 -10.43
N ALA A 107 31.79 20.64 -10.54
CA ALA A 107 31.63 21.81 -9.69
C ALA A 107 31.00 21.47 -8.35
N ILE A 108 31.42 22.19 -7.31
CA ILE A 108 30.88 22.07 -5.95
C ILE A 108 30.00 23.28 -5.68
N VAL A 109 28.85 23.04 -5.08
CA VAL A 109 27.99 24.10 -4.53
C VAL A 109 27.89 23.89 -3.02
N GLY A 110 27.79 24.97 -2.24
CA GLY A 110 27.78 24.83 -0.80
C GLY A 110 27.50 26.09 -0.02
N VAL A 111 27.46 25.95 1.30
CA VAL A 111 27.37 27.06 2.27
C VAL A 111 28.54 26.97 3.22
N ALA A 112 29.14 28.15 3.56
CA ALA A 112 30.24 28.23 4.49
C ALA A 112 30.06 29.44 5.41
N THR A 113 30.74 29.43 6.57
CA THR A 113 30.79 30.52 7.54
C THR A 113 32.16 31.14 7.66
N SER A 114 32.24 32.39 8.08
CA SER A 114 33.48 33.12 8.38
C SER A 114 33.25 34.10 9.53
N SER A 115 34.13 34.06 10.56
CA SER A 115 34.13 35.01 11.67
C SER A 115 35.30 36.02 11.58
N ASP A 116 36.10 35.98 10.51
CA ASP A 116 37.27 36.83 10.30
C ASP A 116 37.16 37.76 9.08
N ASN A 117 35.95 38.23 8.78
CA ASN A 117 35.57 39.09 7.65
C ASN A 117 35.93 38.46 6.27
N GLY A 118 35.72 37.16 6.12
CA GLY A 118 35.89 36.45 4.85
C GLY A 118 37.34 36.10 4.49
N THR A 119 38.26 36.16 5.46
CA THR A 119 39.66 35.76 5.25
C THR A 119 39.73 34.22 5.20
N THR A 120 39.06 33.54 6.10
CA THR A 120 38.90 32.07 6.09
C THR A 120 37.43 31.69 6.05
N TRP A 121 37.13 30.57 5.41
CA TRP A 121 35.77 30.04 5.27
C TRP A 121 35.71 28.59 5.72
N ASN A 122 34.82 28.26 6.66
CA ASN A 122 34.58 26.96 7.16
C ASN A 122 33.30 26.40 6.49
N SER A 123 33.41 25.27 5.78
CA SER A 123 32.27 24.68 5.09
C SER A 123 31.27 24.14 6.11
N VAL A 124 30.01 24.52 5.92
CA VAL A 124 28.85 23.98 6.65
C VAL A 124 28.26 22.81 5.88
N TRP A 125 28.03 23.04 4.59
CA TRP A 125 27.49 22.05 3.67
C TRP A 125 28.14 22.22 2.31
N SER A 126 28.37 21.12 1.60
CA SER A 126 28.81 21.16 0.20
C SER A 126 28.43 19.86 -0.54
N GLU A 127 28.04 19.99 -1.79
CA GLU A 127 27.59 18.89 -2.62
C GLU A 127 28.08 19.03 -4.05
N GLN A 128 28.27 17.88 -4.70
CA GLN A 128 28.56 17.79 -6.13
C GLN A 128 27.43 17.00 -6.81
N TYR A 129 26.53 17.71 -7.45
CA TYR A 129 25.35 17.13 -8.10
C TYR A 129 25.68 16.53 -9.46
N ASN A 130 25.03 15.43 -9.78
CA ASN A 130 25.07 14.73 -11.06
C ASN A 130 23.72 14.74 -11.78
N VAL A 131 22.70 15.33 -11.16
CA VAL A 131 21.34 15.50 -11.69
C VAL A 131 20.85 16.93 -11.50
N ASN A 132 20.03 17.41 -12.42
CA ASN A 132 19.32 18.67 -12.27
C ASN A 132 18.07 18.45 -11.44
N GLY A 133 17.74 19.35 -10.53
CA GLY A 133 16.54 19.20 -9.71
C GLY A 133 16.40 20.26 -8.63
N GLN A 134 15.22 20.30 -8.04
CA GLN A 134 14.90 21.13 -6.89
C GLN A 134 15.24 20.37 -5.62
N PHE A 135 16.00 21.00 -4.73
CA PHE A 135 16.42 20.41 -3.45
C PHE A 135 16.15 21.39 -2.32
N THR A 136 15.86 20.86 -1.15
CA THR A 136 15.85 21.61 0.11
C THR A 136 16.94 21.04 1.00
N ILE A 137 17.86 21.89 1.43
CA ILE A 137 18.94 21.55 2.36
C ILE A 137 18.46 21.89 3.77
N LEU A 138 18.77 21.01 4.69
CA LEU A 138 18.57 21.20 6.13
C LEU A 138 19.83 20.67 6.80
N GLU A 139 20.60 21.56 7.46
CA GLU A 139 21.87 21.20 8.06
C GLU A 139 22.02 21.81 9.45
N THR A 140 22.65 21.07 10.35
CA THR A 140 23.06 21.60 11.66
C THR A 140 24.42 22.27 11.49
N ILE A 141 24.50 23.53 11.91
CA ILE A 141 25.73 24.33 11.86
C ILE A 141 26.44 24.20 13.21
N GLU A 142 27.57 23.54 13.19
CA GLU A 142 28.54 23.48 14.28
C GLU A 142 29.91 23.92 13.76
N GLY A 143 30.81 24.34 14.63
CA GLY A 143 32.17 24.63 14.18
C GLY A 143 32.80 25.87 14.81
N PRO A 144 33.98 26.30 14.30
CA PRO A 144 34.82 27.29 14.94
C PRO A 144 34.25 28.73 14.91
N ASP A 145 33.27 28.99 14.04
CA ASP A 145 32.62 30.31 13.91
C ASP A 145 31.43 30.48 14.86
N MET A 146 30.92 29.36 15.43
CA MET A 146 29.87 29.42 16.45
C MET A 146 30.41 30.08 17.73
N GLY A 147 29.52 30.81 18.44
CA GLY A 147 29.93 31.60 19.60
C GLY A 147 30.71 32.89 19.31
N LYS A 148 30.74 33.35 18.03
CA LYS A 148 31.40 34.59 17.65
C LYS A 148 30.37 35.70 17.33
N ASN A 149 30.79 36.96 17.55
CA ASN A 149 29.90 38.12 17.37
C ASN A 149 29.89 38.74 15.95
N ASN A 150 30.57 38.17 15.01
CA ASN A 150 30.68 38.73 13.65
C ASN A 150 30.81 37.60 12.63
N VAL A 151 29.75 36.79 12.47
CA VAL A 151 29.76 35.66 11.58
C VAL A 151 29.00 35.98 10.30
N MET A 152 29.68 35.81 9.16
CA MET A 152 29.06 35.87 7.84
C MET A 152 28.80 34.47 7.33
N PHE A 153 27.70 34.30 6.63
CA PHE A 153 27.37 33.12 5.84
C PHE A 153 27.64 33.39 4.37
N CYS A 154 28.07 32.42 3.62
CA CYS A 154 28.09 32.55 2.16
C CYS A 154 27.51 31.30 1.50
N ILE A 155 26.75 31.56 0.44
CA ILE A 155 26.41 30.57 -0.58
C ILE A 155 27.53 30.59 -1.60
N TYR A 156 28.17 29.47 -1.95
CA TYR A 156 29.32 29.43 -2.81
C TYR A 156 29.28 28.37 -3.90
N PHE A 157 29.88 28.72 -5.01
CA PHE A 157 30.19 27.84 -6.12
C PHE A 157 31.72 27.70 -6.22
N GLU A 158 32.20 26.50 -6.47
CA GLU A 158 33.63 26.21 -6.70
C GLU A 158 33.79 25.33 -7.94
N GLY A 159 34.54 25.83 -8.93
CA GLY A 159 34.83 25.12 -10.16
C GLY A 159 34.86 25.99 -11.40
N ASN A 160 34.69 25.38 -12.57
CA ASN A 160 34.56 26.08 -13.83
C ASN A 160 33.05 26.39 -14.07
N SER A 161 32.70 27.66 -14.20
CA SER A 161 31.30 28.06 -14.38
C SER A 161 30.66 27.51 -15.66
N SER A 162 31.44 27.09 -16.65
CA SER A 162 30.90 26.39 -17.83
C SER A 162 30.36 24.98 -17.54
N ALA A 163 30.50 24.46 -16.32
CA ALA A 163 29.88 23.22 -15.89
C ALA A 163 28.42 23.38 -15.55
N ILE A 164 27.96 24.58 -15.20
CA ILE A 164 26.54 24.88 -14.92
C ILE A 164 25.91 25.66 -16.04
N SER A 165 24.61 25.52 -16.29
CA SER A 165 23.83 26.51 -17.01
C SER A 165 23.37 27.61 -16.06
N ASP A 166 22.81 27.21 -14.95
CA ASP A 166 22.22 28.10 -13.96
C ASP A 166 22.21 27.44 -12.57
N TRP A 167 22.26 28.24 -11.51
CA TRP A 167 22.02 27.82 -10.16
C TRP A 167 21.12 28.81 -9.46
N TYR A 168 19.88 28.36 -9.13
CA TYR A 168 18.86 29.15 -8.44
C TYR A 168 18.82 28.74 -6.96
N PHE A 169 18.54 29.72 -6.09
CA PHE A 169 18.33 29.43 -4.67
C PHE A 169 17.46 30.49 -4.01
N ASP A 170 16.74 30.05 -2.95
CA ASP A 170 15.73 30.82 -2.27
C ASP A 170 15.60 30.38 -0.81
N ASP A 171 14.86 31.14 0.00
CA ASP A 171 14.52 30.81 1.39
C ASP A 171 15.75 30.33 2.20
N PHE A 172 16.79 31.19 2.25
CA PHE A 172 17.99 30.95 3.08
C PHE A 172 17.71 31.38 4.52
N GLU A 173 17.63 30.42 5.42
CA GLU A 173 17.34 30.69 6.82
C GLU A 173 18.40 30.09 7.73
N VAL A 174 18.74 30.79 8.82
CA VAL A 174 19.55 30.30 9.93
C VAL A 174 18.82 30.63 11.21
N TYR A 175 18.55 29.62 12.03
CA TYR A 175 17.80 29.80 13.27
C TYR A 175 18.31 28.86 14.37
N THR A 176 18.01 29.20 15.61
CA THR A 176 18.25 28.29 16.75
C THR A 176 16.99 27.49 17.03
N VAL A 177 17.19 26.25 17.42
CA VAL A 177 16.14 25.36 17.95
C VAL A 177 16.37 25.14 19.43
N GLU A 178 15.35 24.69 20.14
CA GLU A 178 15.50 24.27 21.54
C GLU A 178 16.53 23.15 21.67
N SER A 179 17.08 22.97 22.88
CA SER A 179 18.10 21.94 23.13
C SER A 179 17.53 20.53 23.01
N LEU A 180 16.29 20.35 23.47
CA LEU A 180 15.55 19.09 23.37
C LEU A 180 14.31 19.33 22.53
N GLY A 181 14.08 18.48 21.58
CA GLY A 181 12.89 18.47 20.74
C GLY A 181 12.84 17.17 19.96
N VAL A 182 11.66 16.61 19.80
CA VAL A 182 11.41 15.42 18.98
C VAL A 182 10.05 15.53 18.32
N GLU A 183 9.98 15.07 17.11
CA GLU A 183 8.74 14.96 16.33
C GLU A 183 8.47 13.48 16.06
N LEU A 184 7.26 13.00 16.34
CA LEU A 184 6.78 11.70 15.91
C LEU A 184 6.26 11.84 14.48
N THR A 185 7.04 11.41 13.48
CA THR A 185 6.75 11.68 12.06
C THR A 185 5.80 10.67 11.44
N SER A 186 5.83 9.41 11.89
CA SER A 186 4.95 8.35 11.36
C SER A 186 4.76 7.19 12.33
N ILE A 187 3.64 6.50 12.17
CA ILE A 187 3.42 5.13 12.66
C ILE A 187 3.60 4.21 11.44
N ASP A 188 4.62 3.33 11.50
CA ASP A 188 5.11 2.57 10.35
C ASP A 188 4.45 1.18 10.21
N VAL A 189 3.36 0.95 10.94
CA VAL A 189 2.49 -0.22 10.75
C VAL A 189 1.60 0.04 9.53
N PRO A 190 1.47 -0.88 8.56
CA PRO A 190 0.54 -0.71 7.43
C PRO A 190 -0.91 -0.50 7.90
N ALA A 191 -1.74 0.17 7.07
CA ALA A 191 -3.15 0.39 7.40
C ALA A 191 -3.98 -0.90 7.36
N ILE A 192 -3.55 -1.86 6.57
CA ILE A 192 -4.14 -3.20 6.46
C ILE A 192 -3.02 -4.20 6.69
N VAL A 193 -3.26 -5.19 7.54
CA VAL A 193 -2.32 -6.28 7.85
C VAL A 193 -3.09 -7.59 8.00
N SER A 194 -2.44 -8.73 7.86
CA SER A 194 -3.04 -10.01 8.24
C SER A 194 -3.25 -10.06 9.77
N HIS A 195 -4.16 -10.90 10.24
CA HIS A 195 -4.28 -11.16 11.68
C HIS A 195 -3.00 -11.84 12.24
N GLY A 196 -2.86 -11.85 13.56
CA GLY A 196 -1.71 -12.45 14.24
C GLY A 196 -0.83 -11.45 14.97
N GLU A 197 0.41 -11.84 15.29
CA GLU A 197 1.35 -11.01 16.04
C GLU A 197 2.07 -10.00 15.15
N HIS A 198 2.00 -8.72 15.53
CA HIS A 198 2.66 -7.62 14.84
C HIS A 198 3.53 -6.80 15.78
N GLY A 199 4.72 -6.41 15.29
CA GLY A 199 5.54 -5.39 15.92
C GLY A 199 4.97 -4.00 15.63
N ILE A 200 5.05 -3.12 16.61
CA ILE A 200 4.66 -1.71 16.46
C ILE A 200 5.91 -0.88 16.21
N SER A 201 6.02 -0.35 15.00
CA SER A 201 7.13 0.50 14.56
C SER A 201 6.65 1.93 14.30
N PHE A 202 7.54 2.88 14.54
CA PHE A 202 7.29 4.30 14.35
C PHE A 202 8.60 5.02 14.01
N THR A 203 8.50 6.16 13.34
CA THR A 203 9.67 6.99 13.01
C THR A 203 9.59 8.31 13.76
N VAL A 204 10.73 8.70 14.32
CA VAL A 204 10.93 9.97 15.00
C VAL A 204 12.00 10.81 14.31
N ARG A 205 11.91 12.11 14.49
CA ARG A 205 12.91 13.07 14.09
C ARG A 205 13.39 13.86 15.29
N ASN A 206 14.69 14.03 15.42
CA ASN A 206 15.27 14.96 16.39
C ASN A 206 15.11 16.39 15.88
N THR A 207 14.26 17.20 16.49
CA THR A 207 14.05 18.61 16.14
C THR A 207 14.84 19.55 17.02
N GLY A 208 15.53 19.01 18.04
CA GLY A 208 16.40 19.77 18.96
C GLY A 208 17.85 19.87 18.49
N SER A 209 18.62 20.75 19.12
CA SER A 209 20.05 20.92 18.86
C SER A 209 20.92 19.89 19.59
N SER A 210 20.41 19.21 20.62
CA SER A 210 21.12 18.17 21.34
C SER A 210 20.75 16.78 20.80
N LYS A 211 21.73 15.89 20.81
CA LYS A 211 21.52 14.49 20.48
C LYS A 211 20.48 13.83 21.40
N ILE A 212 19.60 13.02 20.82
CA ILE A 212 18.68 12.19 21.60
C ILE A 212 19.36 10.88 21.95
N GLU A 213 19.59 10.66 23.25
CA GLU A 213 20.20 9.43 23.76
C GLU A 213 19.18 8.46 24.35
N SER A 214 17.98 8.95 24.69
CA SER A 214 16.88 8.11 25.17
C SER A 214 15.50 8.72 24.88
N LEU A 215 14.57 7.84 24.51
CA LEU A 215 13.16 8.17 24.33
C LEU A 215 12.30 7.23 25.16
N LYS A 216 11.39 7.74 25.97
CA LYS A 216 10.31 6.95 26.55
C LYS A 216 9.07 7.14 25.71
N VAL A 217 8.59 6.06 25.12
CA VAL A 217 7.43 6.06 24.20
C VAL A 217 6.36 5.13 24.73
N ARG A 218 5.11 5.50 24.52
CA ARG A 218 3.92 4.72 24.82
C ARG A 218 3.17 4.43 23.54
N TYR A 219 2.63 3.22 23.39
CA TYR A 219 1.51 3.02 22.49
C TYR A 219 0.26 2.53 23.22
N ILE A 220 -0.90 2.84 22.65
CA ILE A 220 -2.21 2.39 23.12
C ILE A 220 -2.92 1.74 21.94
N ILE A 221 -3.41 0.54 22.14
CA ILE A 221 -4.20 -0.22 21.17
C ILE A 221 -5.28 -1.00 21.93
N ASP A 222 -6.53 -0.92 21.46
CA ASP A 222 -7.70 -1.56 22.09
C ASP A 222 -7.84 -1.27 23.61
N GLY A 223 -7.42 -0.06 24.01
CA GLY A 223 -7.45 0.40 25.42
C GLY A 223 -6.32 -0.16 26.28
N GLU A 224 -5.50 -1.05 25.78
CA GLU A 224 -4.30 -1.53 26.45
C GLU A 224 -3.11 -0.58 26.20
N THR A 225 -2.27 -0.43 27.21
CA THR A 225 -1.16 0.55 27.21
C THR A 225 0.17 -0.17 27.40
N TYR A 226 1.11 0.13 26.54
CA TYR A 226 2.48 -0.40 26.55
C TYR A 226 3.48 0.75 26.56
N GLU A 227 4.51 0.64 27.40
CA GLU A 227 5.56 1.66 27.50
C GLU A 227 6.93 1.04 27.39
N GLN A 228 7.80 1.67 26.60
CA GLN A 228 9.20 1.26 26.48
C GLN A 228 10.13 2.48 26.49
N THR A 229 11.33 2.29 27.03
CA THR A 229 12.41 3.26 26.91
C THR A 229 13.42 2.76 25.90
N PHE A 230 13.58 3.51 24.83
CA PHE A 230 14.56 3.26 23.77
C PHE A 230 15.87 3.98 24.10
N ASN A 231 17.00 3.28 24.02
CA ASN A 231 18.32 3.89 24.00
C ASN A 231 18.69 4.14 22.55
N THR A 232 18.96 5.38 22.19
CA THR A 232 19.14 5.83 20.80
C THR A 232 20.43 6.61 20.64
N ASP A 233 20.75 7.02 19.44
CA ASP A 233 21.88 7.90 19.12
C ASP A 233 21.47 8.81 17.94
N ILE A 234 20.37 9.60 18.12
CA ILE A 234 19.81 10.42 17.04
C ILE A 234 20.42 11.82 17.06
N PRO A 235 21.29 12.16 16.12
CA PRO A 235 21.83 13.50 15.98
C PRO A 235 20.74 14.53 15.71
N SER A 236 21.06 15.82 15.90
CA SER A 236 20.17 16.94 15.55
C SER A 236 19.71 16.82 14.09
N MET A 237 18.42 17.01 13.84
CA MET A 237 17.72 16.96 12.54
C MET A 237 17.62 15.60 11.86
N GLU A 238 18.21 14.55 12.43
CA GLU A 238 18.18 13.19 11.87
C GLU A 238 16.91 12.43 12.26
N TYR A 239 16.62 11.37 11.49
CA TYR A 239 15.49 10.47 11.68
C TYR A 239 15.96 9.12 12.20
N GLU A 240 15.15 8.46 13.00
CA GLU A 240 15.34 7.06 13.38
C GLU A 240 14.01 6.33 13.43
N GLN A 241 13.97 5.12 12.85
CA GLN A 241 12.85 4.20 12.99
C GLN A 241 13.09 3.29 14.20
N LEU A 242 12.10 3.21 15.09
CA LEU A 242 12.14 2.43 16.31
C LEU A 242 10.99 1.41 16.32
N THR A 243 11.24 0.26 16.95
CA THR A 243 10.25 -0.81 17.07
C THR A 243 10.15 -1.26 18.52
N PHE A 244 8.92 -1.39 19.04
CA PHE A 244 8.70 -1.94 20.37
C PHE A 244 9.11 -3.41 20.43
N ASP A 245 9.65 -3.84 21.57
CA ASP A 245 10.00 -5.24 21.84
C ASP A 245 8.73 -6.10 21.98
N ASP A 246 7.70 -5.55 22.61
CA ASP A 246 6.40 -6.20 22.76
C ASP A 246 5.62 -6.15 21.44
N LYS A 247 5.00 -7.27 21.09
CA LYS A 247 4.10 -7.40 19.96
C LYS A 247 2.66 -7.38 20.42
N TYR A 248 1.77 -6.95 19.54
CA TYR A 248 0.33 -7.01 19.75
C TYR A 248 -0.29 -8.04 18.81
N THR A 249 -1.23 -8.86 19.33
CA THR A 249 -1.96 -9.86 18.53
C THR A 249 -3.25 -9.25 18.02
N LEU A 250 -3.34 -9.12 16.71
CA LEU A 250 -4.54 -8.65 16.01
C LEU A 250 -5.46 -9.85 15.72
N LEU A 251 -6.75 -9.72 16.04
CA LEU A 251 -7.78 -10.69 15.69
C LEU A 251 -8.23 -10.48 14.24
N PRO A 252 -8.64 -11.54 13.52
CA PRO A 252 -9.10 -11.39 12.14
C PRO A 252 -10.42 -10.63 12.05
N ASP A 253 -10.61 -9.91 10.95
CA ASP A 253 -11.80 -9.13 10.64
C ASP A 253 -12.16 -8.10 11.72
N ASP A 254 -11.14 -7.39 12.20
CA ASP A 254 -11.30 -6.38 13.25
C ASP A 254 -10.55 -5.09 12.86
N SER A 255 -10.83 -4.01 13.56
CA SER A 255 -10.16 -2.74 13.34
C SER A 255 -9.73 -2.09 14.65
N TYR A 256 -8.50 -1.62 14.67
CA TYR A 256 -7.82 -1.09 15.84
C TYR A 256 -7.45 0.37 15.64
N ASN A 257 -7.57 1.15 16.70
CA ASN A 257 -7.01 2.49 16.72
C ASN A 257 -5.70 2.46 17.50
N LEU A 258 -4.59 2.55 16.79
CA LEU A 258 -3.26 2.59 17.37
C LEU A 258 -2.86 4.05 17.61
N GLU A 259 -2.57 4.40 18.85
CA GLU A 259 -2.01 5.68 19.25
C GLU A 259 -0.57 5.47 19.70
N VAL A 260 0.37 6.27 19.21
CA VAL A 260 1.77 6.30 19.65
C VAL A 260 2.07 7.69 20.20
N LYS A 261 2.68 7.75 21.38
CA LYS A 261 3.00 9.01 22.06
C LYS A 261 4.41 8.98 22.66
N ILE A 262 5.20 10.01 22.38
CA ILE A 262 6.46 10.24 23.07
C ILE A 262 6.17 10.85 24.45
N MET A 263 6.75 10.29 25.49
CA MET A 263 6.53 10.69 26.88
C MET A 263 7.68 11.52 27.44
N THR A 264 8.92 11.16 27.11
CA THR A 264 10.11 11.91 27.54
C THR A 264 11.24 11.75 26.53
N VAL A 265 12.06 12.80 26.42
CA VAL A 265 13.30 12.89 25.63
C VAL A 265 14.45 13.14 26.59
N ASN A 266 15.48 12.31 26.60
CA ASN A 266 16.65 12.40 27.50
C ASN A 266 16.24 12.60 28.98
N GLY A 267 15.10 12.01 29.40
CA GLY A 267 14.54 12.14 30.74
C GLY A 267 13.80 13.45 31.03
N GLY A 268 13.76 14.40 30.11
CA GLY A 268 12.93 15.60 30.13
C GLY A 268 11.55 15.37 29.56
N TYR A 269 10.56 16.14 29.99
CA TYR A 269 9.26 16.17 29.34
C TYR A 269 9.36 16.98 28.04
N ASP A 270 8.73 16.46 26.98
CA ASP A 270 8.46 17.18 25.76
C ASP A 270 6.92 17.24 25.64
N ASP A 271 6.36 18.43 25.74
CA ASP A 271 4.90 18.66 25.80
C ASP A 271 4.35 19.13 24.43
N GLU A 272 5.12 18.96 23.35
CA GLU A 272 4.76 19.40 22.03
C GLU A 272 3.61 18.57 21.43
N SER A 273 2.76 19.23 20.62
CA SER A 273 1.56 18.61 20.04
C SER A 273 1.88 17.59 18.92
N ASP A 274 3.11 17.59 18.43
CA ASP A 274 3.63 16.70 17.39
C ASP A 274 4.16 15.34 17.93
N ASN A 275 4.03 15.14 19.25
CA ASN A 275 4.47 13.92 19.93
C ASN A 275 3.40 12.84 20.06
N ASN A 276 2.26 12.99 19.40
CA ASN A 276 1.15 12.05 19.44
C ASN A 276 0.56 11.84 18.04
N LEU A 277 0.61 10.62 17.56
CA LEU A 277 -0.04 10.21 16.32
C LEU A 277 -1.01 9.07 16.56
N SER A 278 -2.07 9.02 15.74
CA SER A 278 -3.03 7.93 15.74
C SER A 278 -3.19 7.38 14.33
N LYS A 279 -3.32 6.05 14.22
CA LYS A 279 -3.54 5.34 12.96
C LYS A 279 -4.58 4.25 13.13
N LYS A 280 -5.53 4.18 12.22
CA LYS A 280 -6.45 3.04 12.13
C LYS A 280 -5.75 1.89 11.41
N ILE A 281 -5.79 0.69 12.00
CA ILE A 281 -5.29 -0.57 11.44
C ILE A 281 -6.48 -1.48 11.24
N VAL A 282 -6.58 -2.11 10.07
CA VAL A 282 -7.56 -3.15 9.76
C VAL A 282 -6.83 -4.47 9.72
N SER A 283 -7.36 -5.46 10.43
CA SER A 283 -6.82 -6.82 10.47
C SER A 283 -7.65 -7.72 9.55
N ALA A 284 -7.04 -8.14 8.45
CA ALA A 284 -7.70 -8.98 7.44
C ALA A 284 -7.76 -10.45 7.85
N LEU A 285 -8.72 -11.19 7.27
CA LEU A 285 -8.88 -12.65 7.46
C LEU A 285 -7.65 -13.42 6.99
N SER A 286 -7.06 -13.01 5.87
CA SER A 286 -5.90 -13.63 5.24
C SER A 286 -5.26 -12.64 4.28
N SER A 287 -4.30 -13.10 3.50
CA SER A 287 -3.69 -12.38 2.38
C SER A 287 -3.34 -13.34 1.26
N THR A 288 -3.16 -12.81 0.08
CA THR A 288 -2.71 -13.58 -1.09
C THR A 288 -1.52 -12.87 -1.75
N GLN A 289 -0.95 -13.52 -2.79
CA GLN A 289 0.12 -12.91 -3.59
C GLN A 289 -0.41 -11.69 -4.35
N MET A 290 0.30 -10.57 -4.27
CA MET A 290 0.06 -9.42 -5.12
C MET A 290 0.43 -9.74 -6.57
N THR A 291 -0.46 -9.42 -7.47
CA THR A 291 -0.14 -9.26 -8.90
C THR A 291 -0.15 -7.77 -9.19
N PRO A 292 1.02 -7.12 -9.33
CA PRO A 292 1.09 -5.68 -9.56
C PRO A 292 0.37 -5.25 -10.83
N MET A 293 -0.45 -4.21 -10.72
CA MET A 293 -1.11 -3.58 -11.87
C MET A 293 -0.29 -2.42 -12.40
N ILE A 294 0.02 -2.47 -13.67
CA ILE A 294 0.73 -1.41 -14.41
C ILE A 294 -0.29 -0.68 -15.29
N GLU A 295 -0.43 0.62 -15.09
CA GLU A 295 -1.18 1.51 -15.96
C GLU A 295 -0.21 2.47 -16.64
N HIS A 296 -0.15 2.47 -17.96
CA HIS A 296 0.83 3.24 -18.72
C HIS A 296 0.16 4.11 -19.79
N PHE A 297 0.41 5.40 -19.73
CA PHE A 297 -0.06 6.38 -20.72
C PHE A 297 1.04 6.63 -21.75
N SER A 298 0.73 6.38 -23.02
CA SER A 298 1.67 6.44 -24.13
C SER A 298 0.98 6.95 -25.42
N SER A 299 1.74 7.14 -26.48
CA SER A 299 1.21 7.48 -27.80
C SER A 299 2.22 7.14 -28.91
N SER A 300 1.75 6.61 -30.02
CA SER A 300 2.53 6.38 -31.24
C SER A 300 3.05 7.65 -31.92
N THR A 301 2.67 8.83 -31.40
CA THR A 301 3.19 10.15 -31.83
C THR A 301 4.22 10.73 -30.86
N CYS A 302 4.51 10.05 -29.76
CA CYS A 302 5.36 10.50 -28.67
C CYS A 302 6.78 9.93 -28.81
N GLY A 303 7.75 10.76 -29.15
CA GLY A 303 9.16 10.32 -29.28
C GLY A 303 9.78 9.81 -27.97
N PRO A 304 9.65 10.52 -26.82
CA PRO A 304 10.15 10.04 -25.51
C PRO A 304 9.53 8.72 -25.05
N CYS A 305 8.30 8.38 -25.49
CA CYS A 305 7.62 7.15 -25.10
C CYS A 305 8.35 5.88 -25.57
N VAL A 306 9.04 5.91 -26.71
CA VAL A 306 9.77 4.78 -27.26
C VAL A 306 10.74 4.16 -26.26
N SER A 307 11.54 4.98 -25.59
CA SER A 307 12.53 4.49 -24.63
C SER A 307 11.90 3.91 -23.34
N VAL A 308 10.71 4.38 -22.98
CA VAL A 308 9.97 3.86 -21.83
C VAL A 308 9.27 2.56 -22.20
N ASN A 309 8.65 2.49 -23.40
CA ASN A 309 8.03 1.27 -23.91
C ASN A 309 9.02 0.10 -23.96
N ILE A 310 10.23 0.31 -24.51
CA ILE A 310 11.30 -0.72 -24.57
C ILE A 310 11.64 -1.24 -23.18
N LYS A 311 11.83 -0.35 -22.19
CA LYS A 311 12.15 -0.77 -20.82
C LYS A 311 11.00 -1.49 -20.12
N MET A 312 9.75 -1.10 -20.42
CA MET A 312 8.58 -1.81 -19.91
C MET A 312 8.47 -3.22 -20.49
N GLU A 313 8.77 -3.39 -21.78
CA GLU A 313 8.82 -4.70 -22.45
C GLU A 313 9.94 -5.58 -21.86
N GLU A 314 11.12 -5.00 -21.59
CA GLU A 314 12.21 -5.71 -20.89
C GLU A 314 11.80 -6.17 -19.50
N LEU A 315 11.13 -5.31 -18.72
CA LEU A 315 10.63 -5.64 -17.38
C LEU A 315 9.60 -6.78 -17.43
N THR A 316 8.57 -6.62 -18.28
CA THR A 316 7.46 -7.58 -18.37
C THR A 316 7.91 -8.94 -18.92
N ALA A 317 8.87 -8.99 -19.84
CA ALA A 317 9.46 -10.24 -20.32
C ALA A 317 10.21 -11.04 -19.25
N ASN A 318 10.78 -10.34 -18.23
CA ASN A 318 11.45 -11.01 -17.11
C ASN A 318 10.46 -11.49 -16.03
N HIS A 319 9.22 -11.00 -16.04
CA HIS A 319 8.21 -11.23 -15.00
C HIS A 319 6.90 -11.82 -15.60
N GLU A 320 7.00 -12.64 -16.63
CA GLU A 320 5.83 -13.26 -17.27
C GLU A 320 4.93 -13.97 -16.24
N GLY A 321 3.62 -13.65 -16.27
CA GLY A 321 2.63 -14.19 -15.33
C GLY A 321 2.62 -13.54 -13.92
N GLN A 322 3.48 -12.56 -13.66
CA GLN A 322 3.58 -11.89 -12.36
C GLN A 322 2.99 -10.48 -12.34
N TYR A 323 2.41 -10.00 -13.40
CA TYR A 323 1.88 -8.65 -13.53
C TYR A 323 0.55 -8.62 -14.28
N THR A 324 -0.14 -7.50 -14.20
CA THR A 324 -1.23 -7.11 -15.09
C THR A 324 -0.90 -5.75 -15.69
N TYR A 325 -1.14 -5.55 -16.99
CA TYR A 325 -0.73 -4.33 -17.69
C TYR A 325 -1.86 -3.81 -18.57
N THR A 326 -2.09 -2.50 -18.54
CA THR A 326 -2.97 -1.79 -19.49
C THR A 326 -2.27 -0.52 -19.98
N LYS A 327 -2.11 -0.41 -21.29
CA LYS A 327 -1.55 0.78 -21.95
C LYS A 327 -2.68 1.63 -22.52
N TYR A 328 -2.79 2.86 -22.02
CA TYR A 328 -3.73 3.86 -22.54
C TYR A 328 -3.06 4.71 -23.60
N THR A 329 -3.60 4.64 -24.82
CA THR A 329 -3.19 5.52 -25.90
C THR A 329 -3.79 6.92 -25.70
N THR A 330 -3.04 7.99 -26.00
CA THR A 330 -3.43 9.36 -25.67
C THR A 330 -3.66 10.22 -26.91
N ASN A 331 -4.48 11.26 -26.76
CA ASN A 331 -4.81 12.23 -27.81
C ASN A 331 -3.71 13.27 -28.08
N GLY A 332 -2.53 13.11 -27.56
CA GLY A 332 -1.35 13.96 -27.72
C GLY A 332 -0.05 13.17 -27.48
N PRO A 333 1.11 13.74 -27.82
CA PRO A 333 1.34 15.02 -28.50
C PRO A 333 0.90 15.00 -29.97
N GLN A 334 1.00 16.14 -30.66
CA GLN A 334 0.65 16.32 -32.07
C GLN A 334 -0.83 15.97 -32.35
N LEU A 335 -1.09 14.98 -33.23
CA LEU A 335 -2.43 14.51 -33.56
C LEU A 335 -2.94 13.41 -32.62
N GLY A 336 -2.09 12.98 -31.68
CA GLY A 336 -2.40 11.87 -30.80
C GLY A 336 -2.27 10.49 -31.46
N ASP A 337 -2.55 9.47 -30.69
CA ASP A 337 -2.56 8.07 -31.15
C ASP A 337 -3.85 7.78 -31.90
N PRO A 338 -3.80 7.07 -33.06
CA PRO A 338 -4.98 6.67 -33.79
C PRO A 338 -5.98 5.82 -32.97
N TYR A 339 -5.50 5.10 -31.98
CA TYR A 339 -6.33 4.24 -31.09
C TYR A 339 -6.73 4.91 -29.78
N TYR A 340 -6.65 6.23 -29.72
CA TYR A 340 -7.15 6.98 -28.56
C TYR A 340 -8.63 6.67 -28.28
N THR A 341 -8.94 6.34 -27.02
CA THR A 341 -10.29 6.10 -26.52
C THR A 341 -10.70 7.16 -25.51
N ALA A 342 -11.99 7.44 -25.42
CA ALA A 342 -12.53 8.38 -24.42
C ALA A 342 -12.30 7.87 -22.99
N GLU A 343 -12.31 6.55 -22.81
CA GLU A 343 -12.04 5.89 -21.52
C GLU A 343 -10.59 6.14 -21.08
N GLY A 344 -9.61 6.01 -21.98
CA GLY A 344 -8.22 6.38 -21.71
C GLY A 344 -8.07 7.84 -21.31
N GLY A 345 -8.82 8.75 -21.97
CA GLY A 345 -8.89 10.17 -21.60
C GLY A 345 -9.47 10.42 -20.19
N THR A 346 -10.46 9.63 -19.78
CA THR A 346 -11.01 9.68 -18.42
C THR A 346 -9.97 9.21 -17.40
N ARG A 347 -9.23 8.13 -17.67
CA ARG A 347 -8.13 7.66 -16.80
C ARG A 347 -6.99 8.66 -16.72
N MET A 348 -6.63 9.35 -17.84
CA MET A 348 -5.68 10.47 -17.82
C MET A 348 -6.11 11.57 -16.84
N THR A 349 -7.39 11.94 -16.88
CA THR A 349 -7.95 12.98 -16.01
C THR A 349 -7.94 12.53 -14.54
N TYR A 350 -8.32 11.29 -14.27
CA TYR A 350 -8.31 10.70 -12.94
C TYR A 350 -6.92 10.71 -12.30
N TYR A 351 -5.89 10.35 -13.05
CA TYR A 351 -4.51 10.36 -12.58
C TYR A 351 -3.82 11.72 -12.68
N ASN A 352 -4.48 12.74 -13.24
CA ASN A 352 -3.92 14.06 -13.51
C ASN A 352 -2.68 14.01 -14.41
N VAL A 353 -2.71 13.14 -15.44
CA VAL A 353 -1.62 13.00 -16.41
C VAL A 353 -1.57 14.21 -17.33
N MET A 354 -0.51 15.01 -17.22
CA MET A 354 -0.32 16.24 -17.99
C MET A 354 0.49 16.05 -19.27
N GLY A 355 1.10 14.90 -19.43
CA GLY A 355 1.92 14.56 -20.60
C GLY A 355 2.31 13.08 -20.62
N VAL A 356 2.90 12.64 -21.73
CA VAL A 356 3.32 11.24 -21.90
C VAL A 356 4.81 11.17 -22.30
N PRO A 357 5.51 10.08 -21.90
CA PRO A 357 5.01 8.91 -21.16
C PRO A 357 4.70 9.21 -19.69
N GLN A 358 3.77 8.48 -19.09
CA GLN A 358 3.51 8.48 -17.67
C GLN A 358 3.11 7.07 -17.24
N THR A 359 3.70 6.56 -16.16
CA THR A 359 3.49 5.18 -15.69
C THR A 359 3.04 5.16 -14.25
N PHE A 360 2.14 4.24 -13.92
CA PHE A 360 1.66 3.98 -12.56
C PHE A 360 1.83 2.50 -12.23
N LEU A 361 2.25 2.23 -10.99
CA LEU A 361 2.34 0.88 -10.44
C LEU A 361 1.45 0.80 -9.19
N ASN A 362 0.45 -0.07 -9.20
CA ASN A 362 -0.57 -0.17 -8.15
C ASN A 362 -1.20 1.20 -7.78
N GLY A 363 -1.41 2.06 -8.78
CA GLY A 363 -1.95 3.41 -8.63
C GLY A 363 -0.93 4.47 -8.18
N SER A 364 0.31 4.08 -7.86
CA SER A 364 1.40 4.99 -7.48
C SER A 364 2.15 5.51 -8.69
N ASP A 365 2.33 6.82 -8.76
CA ASP A 365 2.99 7.51 -9.86
C ASP A 365 4.49 7.18 -9.94
N GLN A 366 4.94 6.67 -11.08
CA GLN A 366 6.35 6.39 -11.40
C GLN A 366 6.99 7.51 -12.24
N GLY A 367 6.24 8.57 -12.50
CA GLY A 367 6.66 9.67 -13.36
C GLY A 367 6.69 9.30 -14.85
N ASN A 368 7.46 10.05 -15.61
CA ASN A 368 7.66 9.84 -17.06
C ASN A 368 8.79 8.81 -17.35
N ALA A 369 8.85 7.77 -16.55
CA ALA A 369 9.83 6.69 -16.61
C ALA A 369 9.13 5.32 -16.63
N ALA A 370 9.86 4.27 -16.99
CA ALA A 370 9.44 2.90 -16.79
C ALA A 370 9.44 2.55 -15.30
N VAL A 371 8.64 1.55 -14.90
CA VAL A 371 8.73 0.92 -13.58
C VAL A 371 10.14 0.33 -13.43
N THR A 372 10.77 0.57 -12.30
CA THR A 372 12.08 -0.02 -12.00
C THR A 372 11.93 -1.45 -11.46
N GLU A 373 12.98 -2.26 -11.62
CA GLU A 373 13.02 -3.62 -11.07
C GLU A 373 12.76 -3.65 -9.56
N ASP A 374 13.38 -2.73 -8.81
CA ASP A 374 13.21 -2.63 -7.36
C ASP A 374 11.75 -2.29 -6.98
N ASN A 375 11.11 -1.34 -7.69
CA ASN A 375 9.72 -0.96 -7.42
C ASN A 375 8.77 -2.12 -7.76
N PHE A 376 9.02 -2.83 -8.85
CA PHE A 376 8.22 -3.99 -9.24
C PHE A 376 8.34 -5.12 -8.21
N THR A 377 9.56 -5.49 -7.84
CA THR A 377 9.83 -6.54 -6.86
C THR A 377 9.20 -6.22 -5.51
N ASN A 378 9.36 -4.99 -5.02
CA ASN A 378 8.73 -4.55 -3.78
C ASN A 378 7.20 -4.63 -3.84
N ALA A 379 6.59 -4.23 -4.97
CA ALA A 379 5.15 -4.34 -5.16
C ALA A 379 4.69 -5.81 -5.19
N TYR A 380 5.41 -6.68 -5.90
CA TYR A 380 5.10 -8.11 -6.00
C TYR A 380 5.24 -8.84 -4.65
N GLU A 381 6.25 -8.51 -3.85
CA GLU A 381 6.48 -9.12 -2.53
C GLU A 381 5.54 -8.60 -1.43
N THR A 382 4.82 -7.51 -1.69
CA THR A 382 3.83 -6.97 -0.73
C THR A 382 2.58 -7.87 -0.72
N PRO A 383 2.08 -8.31 0.45
CA PRO A 383 0.83 -9.07 0.53
C PRO A 383 -0.37 -8.29 -0.04
N ALA A 384 -1.24 -8.97 -0.77
CA ALA A 384 -2.51 -8.42 -1.23
C ALA A 384 -3.66 -8.89 -0.34
N TYR A 385 -4.58 -7.97 -0.02
CA TYR A 385 -5.75 -8.24 0.82
C TYR A 385 -7.05 -8.33 0.01
N ALA A 386 -6.92 -8.56 -1.27
CA ALA A 386 -8.01 -8.88 -2.19
C ALA A 386 -7.56 -9.97 -3.16
N ASN A 387 -8.50 -10.76 -3.66
CA ASN A 387 -8.29 -11.78 -4.68
C ASN A 387 -9.16 -11.48 -5.88
N VAL A 388 -8.60 -11.57 -7.09
CA VAL A 388 -9.29 -11.25 -8.35
C VAL A 388 -9.08 -12.39 -9.33
N ARG A 389 -10.16 -12.94 -9.86
CA ARG A 389 -10.12 -13.99 -10.89
C ARG A 389 -11.20 -13.74 -11.93
N GLY A 390 -10.94 -14.15 -13.13
CA GLY A 390 -11.93 -14.06 -14.20
C GLY A 390 -11.59 -14.99 -15.35
N SER A 391 -12.54 -15.09 -16.29
CA SER A 391 -12.39 -15.82 -17.52
C SER A 391 -13.12 -15.10 -18.65
N TYR A 392 -12.72 -15.35 -19.88
CA TYR A 392 -13.42 -14.84 -21.04
C TYR A 392 -13.45 -15.85 -22.19
N THR A 393 -14.45 -15.71 -23.03
CA THR A 393 -14.60 -16.42 -24.30
C THR A 393 -14.95 -15.44 -25.42
N ILE A 394 -14.56 -15.78 -26.63
CA ILE A 394 -14.81 -14.99 -27.83
C ILE A 394 -15.75 -15.77 -28.74
N ASP A 395 -16.85 -15.13 -29.19
CA ASP A 395 -17.78 -15.66 -30.18
C ASP A 395 -17.96 -14.63 -31.31
N GLY A 396 -17.27 -14.84 -32.42
CA GLY A 396 -17.18 -13.86 -33.48
C GLY A 396 -16.55 -12.56 -33.02
N ASN A 397 -17.29 -11.44 -33.06
CA ASN A 397 -16.83 -10.15 -32.54
C ASN A 397 -17.25 -9.88 -31.09
N THR A 398 -17.88 -10.84 -30.44
CA THR A 398 -18.37 -10.67 -29.07
C THR A 398 -17.43 -11.31 -28.09
N ILE A 399 -17.00 -10.55 -27.09
CA ILE A 399 -16.27 -11.06 -25.93
C ILE A 399 -17.24 -11.20 -24.76
N ASN A 400 -17.24 -12.37 -24.12
CA ASN A 400 -18.03 -12.65 -22.91
C ASN A 400 -17.04 -12.83 -21.75
N ILE A 401 -17.23 -12.06 -20.69
CA ILE A 401 -16.31 -11.98 -19.55
C ILE A 401 -17.10 -12.25 -18.27
N THR A 402 -16.55 -13.11 -17.41
CA THR A 402 -17.01 -13.28 -16.03
C THR A 402 -15.84 -13.00 -15.09
N ALA A 403 -16.03 -12.14 -14.10
CA ALA A 403 -14.98 -11.73 -13.18
C ALA A 403 -15.48 -11.74 -11.73
N ASP A 404 -14.75 -12.36 -10.82
CA ASP A 404 -14.98 -12.40 -9.39
C ASP A 404 -13.95 -11.56 -8.65
N PHE A 405 -14.43 -10.76 -7.71
CA PHE A 405 -13.66 -9.87 -6.86
C PHE A 405 -13.94 -10.21 -5.40
N MET A 406 -12.94 -10.66 -4.66
CA MET A 406 -13.03 -11.08 -3.27
C MET A 406 -12.15 -10.19 -2.40
N SER A 407 -12.57 -9.96 -1.16
CA SER A 407 -11.80 -9.20 -0.17
C SER A 407 -11.58 -9.99 1.12
N TYR A 408 -10.41 -9.82 1.74
CA TYR A 408 -10.11 -10.38 3.06
C TYR A 408 -10.49 -9.44 4.22
N PHE A 409 -11.04 -8.26 3.93
CA PHE A 409 -11.58 -7.31 4.91
C PHE A 409 -12.77 -6.56 4.28
N ASP A 410 -13.59 -5.92 5.10
CA ASP A 410 -14.75 -5.16 4.60
C ASP A 410 -14.31 -3.99 3.72
N MET A 411 -14.74 -3.98 2.48
CA MET A 411 -14.53 -2.90 1.51
C MET A 411 -15.83 -2.21 1.15
N GLU A 412 -15.88 -0.90 1.32
CA GLU A 412 -17.01 -0.06 0.91
C GLU A 412 -16.58 0.92 -0.20
N ASN A 413 -17.50 1.17 -1.14
CA ASN A 413 -17.30 2.13 -2.24
C ASN A 413 -16.03 1.90 -3.05
N ILE A 414 -15.60 0.64 -3.17
CA ILE A 414 -14.46 0.24 -3.99
C ILE A 414 -14.85 0.20 -5.47
N ARG A 415 -13.89 0.27 -6.38
CA ARG A 415 -14.10 0.15 -7.82
C ARG A 415 -13.46 -1.11 -8.37
N ALA A 416 -14.26 -1.92 -9.03
CA ALA A 416 -13.77 -3.02 -9.87
C ALA A 416 -13.63 -2.54 -11.32
N PHE A 417 -12.47 -2.77 -11.89
CA PHE A 417 -12.18 -2.44 -13.28
C PHE A 417 -12.00 -3.69 -14.11
N VAL A 418 -12.51 -3.62 -15.34
CA VAL A 418 -12.40 -4.65 -16.36
C VAL A 418 -12.01 -3.97 -17.66
N THR A 419 -10.82 -4.26 -18.19
CA THR A 419 -10.36 -3.74 -19.46
C THR A 419 -10.12 -4.86 -20.45
N VAL A 420 -10.56 -4.64 -21.67
CA VAL A 420 -10.19 -5.47 -22.82
C VAL A 420 -9.04 -4.77 -23.52
N ASN A 421 -7.90 -5.41 -23.52
CA ASN A 421 -6.69 -4.95 -24.22
C ASN A 421 -6.43 -5.87 -25.42
N GLU A 422 -5.71 -5.37 -26.42
CA GLU A 422 -5.08 -6.19 -27.44
C GLU A 422 -3.61 -6.36 -27.10
N LYS A 423 -3.12 -7.60 -27.11
CA LYS A 423 -1.74 -7.92 -26.70
C LYS A 423 -0.73 -7.23 -27.59
N THR A 424 -1.02 -7.14 -28.90
CA THR A 424 -0.14 -6.49 -29.87
C THR A 424 -0.94 -5.77 -30.94
N THR A 425 -0.67 -4.49 -31.14
CA THR A 425 -1.26 -3.68 -32.23
C THR A 425 -0.18 -3.11 -33.14
N THR A 426 -0.51 -2.90 -34.39
CA THR A 426 0.41 -2.41 -35.43
C THR A 426 -0.18 -1.27 -36.26
N GLU A 427 -1.50 -1.24 -36.48
CA GLU A 427 -2.15 -0.25 -37.35
C GLU A 427 -2.23 1.15 -36.71
N ASN A 428 -1.98 1.29 -35.40
CA ASN A 428 -1.83 2.59 -34.75
C ASN A 428 -0.42 3.19 -34.88
N ALA A 429 0.52 2.53 -35.54
CA ALA A 429 1.86 3.05 -35.79
C ALA A 429 1.81 4.42 -36.49
N SER A 430 2.56 5.41 -35.98
CA SER A 430 2.51 6.79 -36.46
C SER A 430 3.92 7.40 -36.60
N SER A 431 4.22 8.48 -35.86
CA SER A 431 5.40 9.31 -36.13
C SER A 431 6.58 9.12 -35.18
N ASN A 432 6.46 8.29 -34.13
CA ASN A 432 7.53 8.07 -33.17
C ASN A 432 8.57 7.00 -33.61
N GLY A 433 8.24 6.20 -34.64
CA GLY A 433 9.12 5.18 -35.22
C GLY A 433 8.91 3.76 -34.70
N GLU A 434 8.03 3.57 -33.71
CA GLU A 434 7.56 2.25 -33.29
C GLU A 434 6.63 1.66 -34.34
N THR A 435 6.64 0.34 -34.48
CA THR A 435 5.83 -0.41 -35.47
C THR A 435 4.84 -1.36 -34.80
N GLU A 436 4.98 -1.60 -33.51
CA GLU A 436 4.10 -2.45 -32.71
C GLU A 436 3.99 -1.88 -31.29
N PHE A 437 2.87 -2.13 -30.65
CA PHE A 437 2.55 -1.67 -29.29
C PHE A 437 1.87 -2.81 -28.55
N HIS A 438 2.17 -2.92 -27.23
CA HIS A 438 1.69 -4.05 -26.43
C HIS A 438 0.73 -3.59 -25.34
N HIS A 439 -0.23 -4.47 -24.98
CA HIS A 439 -1.24 -4.29 -23.92
C HIS A 439 -2.13 -3.06 -24.14
N VAL A 440 -2.50 -2.78 -25.39
CA VAL A 440 -3.24 -1.58 -25.78
C VAL A 440 -4.72 -1.70 -25.42
N MET A 441 -5.22 -0.80 -24.61
CA MET A 441 -6.61 -0.81 -24.15
C MET A 441 -7.58 -0.45 -25.29
N MET A 442 -8.48 -1.38 -25.58
CA MET A 442 -9.54 -1.24 -26.58
C MET A 442 -10.87 -0.83 -25.98
N LYS A 443 -11.15 -1.28 -24.75
CA LYS A 443 -12.42 -0.99 -24.06
C LYS A 443 -12.32 -1.14 -22.56
N MET A 444 -13.00 -0.26 -21.80
CA MET A 444 -13.27 -0.44 -20.37
C MET A 444 -14.74 -0.79 -20.14
N LEU A 445 -15.01 -1.80 -19.32
CA LEU A 445 -16.34 -2.30 -18.99
C LEU A 445 -16.67 -2.09 -17.49
N GLU A 446 -17.80 -1.57 -17.10
CA GLU A 446 -18.86 -1.00 -17.92
C GLU A 446 -18.48 0.42 -18.43
N ASN A 447 -17.60 1.13 -17.69
CA ASN A 447 -17.14 2.47 -18.01
C ASN A 447 -15.75 2.75 -17.39
N ALA A 448 -15.16 3.89 -17.72
CA ALA A 448 -13.83 4.27 -17.29
C ALA A 448 -13.71 4.68 -15.81
N GLU A 449 -14.82 4.87 -15.10
CA GLU A 449 -14.83 5.15 -13.65
C GLU A 449 -14.89 3.88 -12.81
N GLY A 450 -15.02 2.70 -13.47
CA GLY A 450 -15.12 1.40 -12.83
C GLY A 450 -16.52 1.11 -12.24
N ASN A 451 -16.71 -0.09 -11.78
CA ASN A 451 -17.95 -0.61 -11.22
C ASN A 451 -17.89 -0.52 -9.68
N VAL A 452 -18.84 0.20 -9.08
CA VAL A 452 -18.90 0.37 -7.61
C VAL A 452 -19.25 -0.96 -6.95
N MET A 453 -18.48 -1.35 -5.94
CA MET A 453 -18.70 -2.56 -5.16
C MET A 453 -18.60 -2.28 -3.66
N ASN A 454 -19.33 -3.09 -2.87
CA ASN A 454 -19.13 -3.26 -1.45
C ASN A 454 -18.95 -4.76 -1.23
N ILE A 455 -17.81 -5.17 -0.69
CA ILE A 455 -17.45 -6.58 -0.52
C ILE A 455 -17.19 -6.81 0.96
N ASN A 456 -17.93 -7.73 1.57
CA ASN A 456 -17.69 -8.12 2.96
C ASN A 456 -16.44 -9.01 3.04
N ALA A 457 -15.82 -9.02 4.20
CA ALA A 457 -14.65 -9.87 4.47
C ALA A 457 -14.96 -11.36 4.19
N GLY A 458 -14.10 -11.99 3.38
CA GLY A 458 -14.21 -13.40 3.00
C GLY A 458 -15.22 -13.72 1.91
N GLU A 459 -16.01 -12.74 1.46
CA GLU A 459 -17.00 -12.89 0.40
C GLU A 459 -16.47 -12.37 -0.94
N TYR A 460 -17.17 -12.70 -2.03
CA TYR A 460 -16.88 -12.20 -3.36
C TYR A 460 -18.11 -11.59 -4.04
N GLN A 461 -17.86 -10.73 -5.01
CA GLN A 461 -18.89 -10.22 -5.92
C GLN A 461 -18.49 -10.49 -7.37
N ARG A 462 -19.48 -10.78 -8.20
CA ARG A 462 -19.30 -11.14 -9.62
C ARG A 462 -19.79 -10.03 -10.52
N LEU A 463 -19.02 -9.78 -11.59
CA LEU A 463 -19.41 -9.02 -12.76
C LEU A 463 -19.44 -9.91 -14.00
N GLU A 464 -20.44 -9.72 -14.83
CA GLU A 464 -20.57 -10.42 -16.12
C GLU A 464 -20.82 -9.40 -17.22
N PHE A 465 -20.10 -9.55 -18.32
CA PHE A 465 -20.21 -8.68 -19.50
C PHE A 465 -20.29 -9.51 -20.77
N SER A 466 -21.08 -9.01 -21.71
CA SER A 466 -21.09 -9.45 -23.11
C SER A 466 -21.01 -8.21 -23.98
N TYR A 467 -19.92 -8.04 -24.73
CA TYR A 467 -19.65 -6.82 -25.49
C TYR A 467 -19.24 -7.11 -26.93
N ASP A 468 -19.85 -6.41 -27.88
CA ASP A 468 -19.49 -6.46 -29.30
C ASP A 468 -18.33 -5.48 -29.58
N MET A 469 -17.14 -6.03 -29.86
CA MET A 469 -15.93 -5.30 -30.13
C MET A 469 -15.83 -4.70 -31.53
N SER A 470 -16.81 -4.94 -32.42
CA SER A 470 -16.78 -4.49 -33.82
C SER A 470 -16.72 -2.96 -34.02
N SER A 471 -17.03 -2.18 -32.97
CA SER A 471 -16.94 -0.72 -32.97
C SER A 471 -15.67 -0.17 -32.29
N THR A 472 -14.75 -1.02 -31.88
CA THR A 472 -13.48 -0.66 -31.25
C THR A 472 -12.33 -0.65 -32.28
N PHE A 473 -11.10 -0.44 -31.81
CA PHE A 473 -9.90 -0.44 -32.65
C PHE A 473 -9.21 -1.83 -32.73
N VAL A 474 -9.88 -2.90 -32.29
CA VAL A 474 -9.33 -4.26 -32.29
C VAL A 474 -8.91 -4.67 -33.72
N GLU A 475 -7.64 -5.06 -33.86
CA GLU A 475 -7.07 -5.60 -35.09
C GLU A 475 -7.36 -7.10 -35.18
N GLU A 476 -7.13 -7.86 -34.10
CA GLU A 476 -7.30 -9.32 -34.07
C GLU A 476 -8.04 -9.76 -32.80
N MET A 477 -9.25 -10.32 -32.95
CA MET A 477 -10.07 -10.78 -31.84
C MET A 477 -9.40 -11.88 -30.99
N GLU A 478 -8.55 -12.72 -31.60
CA GLU A 478 -7.84 -13.81 -30.92
C GLU A 478 -6.60 -13.33 -30.17
N ASP A 479 -6.18 -12.05 -30.34
CA ASP A 479 -5.07 -11.44 -29.62
C ASP A 479 -5.53 -10.57 -28.41
N LEU A 480 -6.79 -10.72 -28.02
CA LEU A 480 -7.31 -10.00 -26.85
C LEU A 480 -6.83 -10.62 -25.53
N GLU A 481 -6.73 -9.78 -24.52
CA GLU A 481 -6.56 -10.13 -23.12
C GLU A 481 -7.47 -9.26 -22.25
N VAL A 482 -7.84 -9.74 -21.06
CA VAL A 482 -8.70 -9.01 -20.14
C VAL A 482 -7.98 -8.78 -18.83
N ALA A 483 -7.74 -7.52 -18.50
CA ALA A 483 -7.13 -7.12 -17.23
C ALA A 483 -8.23 -6.73 -16.22
N LEU A 484 -8.10 -7.23 -14.99
CA LEU A 484 -9.03 -7.07 -13.88
C LEU A 484 -8.30 -6.50 -12.68
N TRP A 485 -8.88 -5.52 -11.96
CA TRP A 485 -8.33 -5.05 -10.70
C TRP A 485 -9.36 -4.41 -9.78
N LEU A 486 -9.06 -4.39 -8.47
CA LEU A 486 -9.80 -3.63 -7.45
C LEU A 486 -9.02 -2.40 -7.05
N GLN A 487 -9.66 -1.23 -7.03
CA GLN A 487 -9.04 0.06 -6.73
C GLN A 487 -9.87 0.88 -5.76
N ASN A 488 -9.22 1.48 -4.78
CA ASN A 488 -9.79 2.61 -4.04
C ASN A 488 -9.75 3.85 -4.93
N TYR A 489 -10.92 4.39 -5.29
CA TYR A 489 -11.00 5.48 -6.25
C TYR A 489 -10.48 6.82 -5.69
N ASP A 490 -10.55 7.01 -4.39
CA ASP A 490 -10.11 8.24 -3.72
C ASP A 490 -8.60 8.27 -3.50
N THR A 491 -8.03 7.16 -2.98
CA THR A 491 -6.58 7.05 -2.69
C THR A 491 -5.76 6.61 -3.89
N LYS A 492 -6.40 6.05 -4.92
CA LYS A 492 -5.81 5.42 -6.11
C LYS A 492 -5.12 4.08 -5.85
N GLU A 493 -5.04 3.61 -4.63
CA GLU A 493 -4.44 2.34 -4.26
C GLU A 493 -5.16 1.17 -4.96
N ILE A 494 -4.39 0.27 -5.57
CA ILE A 494 -4.89 -0.97 -6.17
C ILE A 494 -4.58 -2.11 -5.22
N TYR A 495 -5.61 -2.85 -4.81
CA TYR A 495 -5.52 -3.91 -3.82
C TYR A 495 -5.07 -5.25 -4.39
N ASN A 496 -5.37 -5.53 -5.63
CA ASN A 496 -4.84 -6.66 -6.43
C ASN A 496 -5.33 -6.58 -7.87
N SER A 497 -4.68 -7.31 -8.76
CA SER A 497 -5.08 -7.47 -10.16
C SER A 497 -4.87 -8.90 -10.65
N HIS A 498 -5.45 -9.22 -11.80
CA HIS A 498 -5.24 -10.51 -12.47
C HIS A 498 -5.65 -10.42 -13.95
N TYR A 499 -4.96 -11.09 -14.84
CA TYR A 499 -5.49 -11.35 -16.18
C TYR A 499 -6.56 -12.45 -16.12
N ALA A 500 -7.71 -12.22 -16.74
CA ALA A 500 -8.73 -13.25 -16.88
C ALA A 500 -8.19 -14.43 -17.70
N TYR A 501 -8.60 -15.65 -17.37
CA TYR A 501 -8.24 -16.86 -18.08
C TYR A 501 -8.82 -16.86 -19.49
N GLU A 502 -7.96 -17.03 -20.47
CA GLU A 502 -8.30 -16.95 -21.88
C GLU A 502 -9.04 -18.20 -22.35
N ASN A 503 -10.06 -18.02 -23.21
CA ASN A 503 -10.84 -19.09 -23.86
C ASN A 503 -11.28 -20.21 -22.89
N SER A 504 -11.67 -19.84 -21.70
CA SER A 504 -11.95 -20.74 -20.58
C SER A 504 -13.35 -20.53 -20.03
N GLU A 505 -13.97 -21.62 -19.58
CA GLU A 505 -15.12 -21.52 -18.69
C GLU A 505 -14.68 -20.88 -17.36
N HIS A 506 -15.62 -20.17 -16.74
CA HIS A 506 -15.30 -19.49 -15.47
C HIS A 506 -15.00 -20.48 -14.35
N CYS A 507 -13.97 -20.18 -13.57
CA CYS A 507 -13.62 -20.91 -12.36
C CYS A 507 -14.49 -20.41 -11.20
N HIS A 508 -15.67 -21.01 -11.02
CA HIS A 508 -16.60 -20.64 -9.98
C HIS A 508 -16.07 -21.01 -8.58
N PRO A 509 -16.13 -20.11 -7.58
CA PRO A 509 -15.74 -20.43 -6.21
C PRO A 509 -16.77 -21.34 -5.51
N VAL A 510 -16.36 -21.90 -4.38
CA VAL A 510 -17.23 -22.70 -3.50
C VAL A 510 -18.32 -21.83 -2.88
N ASN A 511 -19.38 -22.46 -2.37
CA ASN A 511 -20.46 -21.79 -1.65
C ASN A 511 -20.60 -22.35 -0.22
N ASP A 512 -21.20 -21.56 0.66
CA ASP A 512 -21.60 -21.98 2.01
C ASP A 512 -20.45 -22.63 2.81
N LEU A 513 -19.25 -22.03 2.76
CA LEU A 513 -18.13 -22.48 3.60
C LEU A 513 -18.51 -22.38 5.07
N LEU A 514 -18.26 -23.46 5.81
CA LEU A 514 -18.38 -23.53 7.25
C LEU A 514 -17.07 -24.01 7.85
N ALA A 515 -16.60 -23.33 8.90
CA ALA A 515 -15.39 -23.68 9.63
C ALA A 515 -15.66 -23.69 11.14
N ILE A 516 -15.61 -24.85 11.77
CA ILE A 516 -15.98 -25.00 13.19
C ILE A 516 -14.98 -25.93 13.87
N VAL A 517 -14.59 -25.58 15.10
CA VAL A 517 -13.90 -26.48 16.02
C VAL A 517 -14.92 -27.00 17.02
N GLY A 518 -15.03 -28.33 17.13
CA GLY A 518 -15.94 -29.02 18.05
C GLY A 518 -15.46 -30.42 18.41
N GLY A 519 -16.24 -31.09 19.25
CA GLY A 519 -15.96 -32.44 19.76
C GLY A 519 -15.37 -32.45 21.17
N ASP A 520 -15.42 -33.66 21.82
CA ASP A 520 -14.76 -33.86 23.11
C ASP A 520 -13.24 -33.90 22.92
N ALA A 521 -12.46 -33.73 23.98
CA ALA A 521 -10.99 -33.71 23.90
C ALA A 521 -10.40 -35.05 23.37
N PRO A 522 -9.58 -34.98 22.28
CA PRO A 522 -9.10 -33.83 21.57
C PRO A 522 -10.16 -33.19 20.66
N PRO A 523 -10.22 -31.84 20.53
CA PRO A 523 -11.12 -31.16 19.61
C PRO A 523 -10.71 -31.43 18.17
N THR A 524 -11.66 -31.29 17.24
CA THR A 524 -11.40 -31.43 15.80
C THR A 524 -11.87 -30.17 15.06
N LEU A 525 -11.05 -29.65 14.18
CA LEU A 525 -11.45 -28.66 13.21
C LEU A 525 -12.21 -29.35 12.07
N TYR A 526 -13.39 -28.87 11.74
CA TYR A 526 -14.20 -29.31 10.61
C TYR A 526 -14.44 -28.15 9.68
N LEU A 527 -14.12 -28.32 8.39
CA LEU A 527 -14.54 -27.46 7.31
C LEU A 527 -15.49 -28.24 6.40
N SER A 528 -16.53 -27.58 5.91
CA SER A 528 -17.39 -28.10 4.86
C SER A 528 -17.88 -26.99 3.96
N TRP A 529 -18.11 -27.28 2.68
CA TRP A 529 -18.57 -26.33 1.69
C TRP A 529 -19.45 -27.01 0.64
N ASN A 530 -20.24 -26.22 -0.06
CA ASN A 530 -20.97 -26.68 -1.23
C ASN A 530 -20.11 -26.51 -2.48
N LYS A 531 -20.26 -27.46 -3.42
CA LYS A 531 -19.67 -27.33 -4.76
C LYS A 531 -20.16 -26.06 -5.43
N PRO A 532 -19.35 -25.45 -6.30
CA PRO A 532 -19.83 -24.40 -7.18
C PRO A 532 -21.11 -24.77 -7.90
N GLU A 533 -22.03 -23.82 -8.04
CA GLU A 533 -23.28 -24.06 -8.79
C GLU A 533 -23.03 -24.36 -10.27
N ASN A 534 -21.96 -23.77 -10.82
CA ASN A 534 -21.52 -23.98 -12.20
C ASN A 534 -20.04 -24.38 -12.22
N GLY A 535 -19.63 -25.03 -13.27
CA GLY A 535 -18.27 -25.56 -13.43
C GLY A 535 -18.06 -26.89 -12.72
N THR A 536 -16.92 -27.51 -12.97
CA THR A 536 -16.55 -28.80 -12.39
C THR A 536 -15.10 -28.72 -11.91
N PRO A 537 -14.86 -28.31 -10.65
CA PRO A 537 -13.51 -28.29 -10.10
C PRO A 537 -12.93 -29.71 -10.06
N VAL A 538 -11.64 -29.82 -10.31
CA VAL A 538 -10.88 -31.07 -10.17
C VAL A 538 -10.51 -31.34 -8.73
N GLY A 539 -10.50 -30.32 -7.86
CA GLY A 539 -10.24 -30.41 -6.44
C GLY A 539 -10.44 -29.10 -5.72
N TYR A 540 -10.03 -29.07 -4.45
CA TYR A 540 -10.11 -27.89 -3.60
C TYR A 540 -8.82 -27.73 -2.81
N ASP A 541 -8.29 -26.53 -2.76
CA ASP A 541 -7.20 -26.16 -1.86
C ASP A 541 -7.79 -25.58 -0.58
N VAL A 542 -7.32 -26.09 0.57
CA VAL A 542 -7.80 -25.70 1.89
C VAL A 542 -6.67 -25.00 2.64
N TYR A 543 -6.94 -23.81 3.11
CA TYR A 543 -6.01 -23.02 3.90
C TYR A 543 -6.55 -22.77 5.30
N VAL A 544 -5.65 -22.74 6.27
CA VAL A 544 -5.93 -22.37 7.68
C VAL A 544 -4.88 -21.34 8.08
N ASP A 545 -5.32 -20.17 8.57
CA ASP A 545 -4.47 -19.00 8.85
C ASP A 545 -3.48 -18.66 7.71
N GLY A 546 -3.94 -18.85 6.45
CA GLY A 546 -3.15 -18.61 5.24
C GLY A 546 -2.18 -19.73 4.85
N GLU A 547 -2.04 -20.78 5.66
CA GLU A 547 -1.20 -21.94 5.35
C GLU A 547 -1.98 -23.03 4.63
N LEU A 548 -1.41 -23.61 3.57
CA LEU A 548 -2.02 -24.70 2.79
C LEU A 548 -2.04 -26.00 3.59
N MET A 549 -3.25 -26.45 3.98
CA MET A 549 -3.45 -27.68 4.74
C MET A 549 -3.80 -28.89 3.88
N ALA A 550 -4.46 -28.67 2.76
CA ALA A 550 -4.76 -29.70 1.77
C ALA A 550 -4.68 -29.12 0.37
N ASP A 551 -3.99 -29.84 -0.52
CA ASP A 551 -3.79 -29.50 -1.91
C ASP A 551 -4.69 -30.41 -2.77
N ASN A 552 -5.50 -29.79 -3.63
CA ASN A 552 -6.34 -30.48 -4.60
C ASN A 552 -7.24 -31.61 -4.01
N LEU A 553 -7.86 -31.33 -2.86
CA LEU A 553 -8.74 -32.26 -2.15
C LEU A 553 -9.99 -32.57 -3.00
N ASN A 554 -10.36 -33.86 -3.13
CA ASN A 554 -11.53 -34.27 -3.92
C ASN A 554 -12.86 -34.14 -3.19
N ASP A 555 -12.82 -34.15 -1.85
CA ASP A 555 -13.99 -34.08 -0.99
C ASP A 555 -14.41 -32.62 -0.77
N THR A 556 -15.67 -32.39 -0.41
CA THR A 556 -16.19 -31.07 -0.02
C THR A 556 -16.18 -30.87 1.49
N TYR A 557 -15.28 -31.52 2.17
CA TYR A 557 -15.03 -31.37 3.59
C TYR A 557 -13.55 -31.62 3.90
N TYR A 558 -13.09 -31.01 4.99
CA TYR A 558 -11.76 -31.22 5.56
C TYR A 558 -11.86 -31.32 7.07
N SER A 559 -11.05 -32.16 7.69
CA SER A 559 -10.96 -32.25 9.15
C SER A 559 -9.51 -32.33 9.60
N ASN A 560 -9.23 -31.76 10.78
CA ASN A 560 -7.91 -31.75 11.38
C ASN A 560 -8.04 -31.91 12.91
N GLU A 561 -7.26 -32.85 13.48
CA GLU A 561 -7.24 -33.17 14.92
C GLU A 561 -5.98 -32.60 15.62
N ASP A 562 -5.16 -31.81 14.92
CA ASP A 562 -4.00 -31.16 15.53
C ASP A 562 -4.46 -30.17 16.60
N GLU A 563 -3.97 -30.37 17.83
CA GLU A 563 -4.41 -29.58 18.98
C GLU A 563 -4.06 -28.08 18.80
N ASP A 564 -2.90 -27.76 18.21
CA ASP A 564 -2.49 -26.39 18.01
C ASP A 564 -3.41 -25.67 17.02
N ILE A 565 -3.73 -26.32 15.89
CA ILE A 565 -4.70 -25.82 14.91
C ILE A 565 -6.08 -25.66 15.55
N CYS A 566 -6.56 -26.66 16.26
CA CYS A 566 -7.88 -26.64 16.88
C CYS A 566 -8.04 -25.52 17.92
N TYR A 567 -6.99 -25.23 18.70
CA TYR A 567 -7.06 -24.20 19.74
C TYR A 567 -6.68 -22.79 19.24
N ASN A 568 -5.75 -22.67 18.30
CA ASN A 568 -5.11 -21.39 17.98
C ASN A 568 -5.50 -20.83 16.62
N ALA A 569 -5.75 -21.66 15.58
CA ALA A 569 -6.12 -21.17 14.26
C ALA A 569 -7.36 -20.27 14.29
N LYS A 570 -7.37 -19.21 13.50
CA LYS A 570 -8.41 -18.19 13.51
C LYS A 570 -9.27 -18.19 12.26
N THR A 571 -8.69 -18.49 11.10
CA THR A 571 -9.36 -18.37 9.80
C THR A 571 -9.21 -19.61 8.95
N ALA A 572 -10.16 -19.84 8.08
CA ALA A 572 -10.12 -20.88 7.06
C ALA A 572 -10.54 -20.29 5.71
N GLU A 573 -9.93 -20.79 4.64
CA GLU A 573 -10.23 -20.42 3.26
C GLU A 573 -10.27 -21.68 2.38
N VAL A 574 -11.16 -21.69 1.39
CA VAL A 574 -11.27 -22.75 0.40
C VAL A 574 -11.27 -22.15 -1.01
N VAL A 575 -10.42 -22.69 -1.86
CA VAL A 575 -10.26 -22.29 -3.26
C VAL A 575 -10.64 -23.50 -4.13
N ALA A 576 -11.50 -23.30 -5.13
CA ALA A 576 -11.80 -24.35 -6.10
C ALA A 576 -10.69 -24.38 -7.17
N VAL A 577 -10.13 -25.59 -7.40
CA VAL A 577 -9.09 -25.84 -8.41
C VAL A 577 -9.72 -26.48 -9.64
N TYR A 578 -9.36 -25.95 -10.79
CA TYR A 578 -9.86 -26.37 -12.11
C TYR A 578 -8.74 -26.97 -12.97
N GLU A 579 -9.07 -27.47 -14.15
CA GLU A 579 -8.08 -28.00 -15.09
C GLU A 579 -7.00 -26.95 -15.40
N ASP A 580 -5.81 -27.44 -15.74
CA ASP A 580 -4.61 -26.63 -16.04
C ASP A 580 -4.13 -25.74 -14.87
N GLY A 581 -4.49 -26.08 -13.64
CA GLY A 581 -4.08 -25.33 -12.44
C GLY A 581 -4.75 -23.97 -12.29
N LYS A 582 -5.84 -23.72 -13.03
CA LYS A 582 -6.66 -22.51 -12.85
C LYS A 582 -7.41 -22.57 -11.52
N THR A 583 -7.59 -21.43 -10.89
CA THR A 583 -8.27 -21.33 -9.59
C THR A 583 -9.39 -20.31 -9.61
N SER A 584 -10.38 -20.53 -8.76
CA SER A 584 -11.36 -19.49 -8.39
C SER A 584 -10.74 -18.45 -7.46
N VAL A 585 -11.48 -17.39 -7.14
CA VAL A 585 -11.23 -16.64 -5.90
C VAL A 585 -11.48 -17.56 -4.70
N GLY A 586 -10.84 -17.26 -3.56
CA GLY A 586 -11.11 -17.96 -2.31
C GLY A 586 -12.47 -17.55 -1.72
N VAL A 587 -12.99 -18.40 -0.83
CA VAL A 587 -14.05 -18.05 0.13
C VAL A 587 -13.45 -18.27 1.52
N ALA A 588 -13.43 -17.23 2.34
CA ALA A 588 -12.75 -17.25 3.63
C ALA A 588 -13.71 -16.91 4.78
N MET A 589 -13.43 -17.41 5.98
CA MET A 589 -14.20 -17.09 7.17
C MET A 589 -13.41 -17.28 8.46
N ILE A 590 -13.90 -16.69 9.54
CA ILE A 590 -13.40 -16.95 10.89
C ILE A 590 -13.81 -18.37 11.34
N ILE A 591 -12.86 -19.09 11.94
CA ILE A 591 -13.15 -20.41 12.55
C ILE A 591 -13.96 -20.20 13.84
N VAL A 592 -15.18 -20.70 13.83
CA VAL A 592 -16.08 -20.64 14.99
C VAL A 592 -15.67 -21.73 16.00
N ARG A 593 -15.43 -21.34 17.24
CA ARG A 593 -15.23 -22.26 18.35
C ARG A 593 -16.48 -22.32 19.19
N ASP A 594 -16.90 -23.52 19.52
CA ASP A 594 -17.99 -23.72 20.46
C ASP A 594 -17.50 -23.27 21.85
N THR A 595 -17.66 -21.98 22.13
CA THR A 595 -17.42 -21.42 23.47
C THR A 595 -18.63 -21.76 24.32
N ASN A 596 -18.60 -22.96 24.96
CA ASN A 596 -19.48 -23.33 26.06
C ASN A 596 -20.89 -22.72 25.99
N VAL A 597 -21.81 -23.40 25.33
CA VAL A 597 -23.15 -23.41 25.90
C VAL A 597 -22.96 -24.03 27.30
N GLU A 598 -23.02 -23.23 28.37
CA GLU A 598 -23.14 -23.77 29.71
C GLU A 598 -24.24 -24.82 29.61
N GLU A 599 -23.89 -26.09 29.88
CA GLU A 599 -24.89 -27.11 30.08
C GLU A 599 -25.76 -26.66 31.24
N THR A 600 -26.82 -25.90 30.92
CA THR A 600 -27.92 -25.82 31.85
C THR A 600 -28.32 -27.28 32.07
N THR A 601 -28.22 -27.74 33.29
CA THR A 601 -28.50 -29.10 33.75
C THR A 601 -29.94 -29.46 33.50
N CYS A 602 -30.30 -29.65 32.25
CA CYS A 602 -31.54 -30.26 31.80
C CYS A 602 -31.20 -31.66 31.27
N GLY A 603 -31.22 -32.64 32.12
CA GLY A 603 -31.23 -34.06 31.86
C GLY A 603 -30.28 -34.59 30.77
N ASN A 604 -29.57 -35.69 31.00
CA ASN A 604 -28.65 -36.33 30.05
C ASN A 604 -29.34 -36.65 28.72
N ILE A 605 -29.22 -35.73 27.73
CA ILE A 605 -29.66 -35.94 26.34
C ILE A 605 -28.46 -36.41 25.53
N SER A 606 -28.57 -37.56 24.90
CA SER A 606 -27.55 -38.13 24.01
C SER A 606 -28.06 -38.12 22.58
N VAL A 607 -27.19 -37.71 21.66
CA VAL A 607 -27.43 -37.67 20.20
C VAL A 607 -26.33 -38.50 19.54
N TYR A 608 -26.68 -39.60 18.91
CA TYR A 608 -25.71 -40.53 18.32
C TYR A 608 -26.31 -41.35 17.16
N PRO A 609 -25.49 -41.90 16.22
CA PRO A 609 -24.07 -41.56 16.07
C PRO A 609 -23.87 -40.08 15.65
N ASN A 610 -22.69 -39.56 15.92
CA ASN A 610 -22.25 -38.24 15.44
C ASN A 610 -20.73 -38.32 15.24
N PRO A 611 -20.22 -38.31 14.01
CA PRO A 611 -20.94 -38.14 12.72
C PRO A 611 -21.93 -39.23 12.36
N ALA A 612 -22.92 -38.92 11.52
CA ALA A 612 -24.02 -39.81 11.14
C ALA A 612 -24.24 -39.84 9.62
N ARG A 613 -24.71 -40.97 9.07
CA ARG A 613 -24.96 -41.14 7.62
C ARG A 613 -26.43 -41.33 7.27
N ASP A 614 -27.08 -42.31 7.93
CA ASP A 614 -28.43 -42.72 7.59
C ASP A 614 -29.48 -42.26 8.61
N PHE A 615 -29.09 -42.23 9.88
CA PHE A 615 -29.98 -41.82 10.97
C PHE A 615 -29.19 -41.25 12.15
N VAL A 616 -29.89 -40.45 12.95
CA VAL A 616 -29.44 -39.94 14.25
C VAL A 616 -30.48 -40.31 15.29
N LYS A 617 -30.04 -40.87 16.41
CA LYS A 617 -30.89 -41.20 17.54
C LYS A 617 -30.72 -40.17 18.65
N VAL A 618 -31.80 -39.54 19.05
CA VAL A 618 -31.89 -38.64 20.21
C VAL A 618 -32.48 -39.46 21.37
N SER A 619 -31.83 -39.46 22.53
CA SER A 619 -32.35 -40.15 23.69
C SER A 619 -32.10 -39.36 24.98
N THR A 620 -33.02 -39.45 25.93
CA THR A 620 -32.94 -38.83 27.26
C THR A 620 -32.95 -39.85 28.37
N VAL A 621 -32.33 -39.53 29.50
CA VAL A 621 -32.40 -40.27 30.74
C VAL A 621 -33.19 -39.41 31.74
N ASN A 622 -34.31 -39.94 32.26
CA ASN A 622 -35.19 -39.30 33.25
C ASN A 622 -36.04 -38.11 32.78
N SER A 623 -36.22 -37.88 31.47
CA SER A 623 -37.19 -36.93 30.94
C SER A 623 -37.88 -37.47 29.69
N GLN A 624 -38.99 -36.87 29.30
CA GLN A 624 -39.70 -37.20 28.07
C GLN A 624 -39.42 -36.12 27.01
N LEU A 625 -39.12 -36.54 25.77
CA LEU A 625 -39.01 -35.62 24.63
C LEU A 625 -40.41 -35.17 24.23
N SER A 626 -40.60 -33.88 24.02
CA SER A 626 -41.83 -33.30 23.49
C SER A 626 -41.76 -33.00 22.01
N THR A 627 -40.69 -32.31 21.61
CA THR A 627 -40.43 -31.92 20.21
C THR A 627 -38.96 -32.02 19.92
N VAL A 628 -38.62 -32.48 18.72
CA VAL A 628 -37.26 -32.44 18.20
C VAL A 628 -37.31 -31.72 16.86
N LYS A 629 -36.49 -30.63 16.73
CA LYS A 629 -36.37 -29.81 15.53
C LYS A 629 -34.96 -29.93 15.00
N VAL A 630 -34.82 -30.04 13.70
CA VAL A 630 -33.52 -30.03 13.02
C VAL A 630 -33.42 -28.79 12.19
N TYR A 631 -32.35 -28.04 12.39
CA TYR A 631 -32.03 -26.83 11.65
C TYR A 631 -30.75 -27.02 10.85
N ASN A 632 -30.69 -26.42 9.67
CA ASN A 632 -29.44 -26.28 8.95
C ASN A 632 -28.60 -25.12 9.55
N THR A 633 -27.42 -24.91 9.01
CA THR A 633 -26.47 -23.85 9.45
C THR A 633 -27.02 -22.44 9.30
N LEU A 634 -28.00 -22.21 8.43
CA LEU A 634 -28.67 -20.93 8.25
C LEU A 634 -29.82 -20.70 9.25
N GLY A 635 -30.01 -21.62 10.21
CA GLY A 635 -31.12 -21.57 11.15
C GLY A 635 -32.49 -21.90 10.54
N MET A 636 -32.54 -22.43 9.31
CA MET A 636 -33.79 -22.84 8.68
C MET A 636 -34.18 -24.22 9.24
N LEU A 637 -35.46 -24.34 9.61
CA LEU A 637 -36.05 -25.59 10.04
C LEU A 637 -36.09 -26.59 8.86
N VAL A 638 -35.36 -27.73 9.03
CA VAL A 638 -35.29 -28.82 8.06
C VAL A 638 -36.34 -29.88 8.37
N GLU A 639 -36.53 -30.21 9.65
CA GLU A 639 -37.50 -31.22 10.11
C GLU A 639 -37.98 -30.88 11.51
N GLU A 640 -39.26 -31.20 11.81
CA GLU A 640 -39.88 -31.09 13.12
C GLU A 640 -40.62 -32.37 13.44
N ILE A 641 -40.31 -32.99 14.59
CA ILE A 641 -40.87 -34.29 15.02
C ILE A 641 -41.49 -34.11 16.40
N GLU A 642 -42.81 -34.33 16.50
CA GLU A 642 -43.48 -34.46 17.80
C GLU A 642 -43.17 -35.82 18.41
N VAL A 643 -42.64 -35.86 19.63
CA VAL A 643 -42.17 -37.06 20.32
C VAL A 643 -42.87 -37.17 21.68
N ASN A 644 -43.38 -38.36 21.97
CA ASN A 644 -43.96 -38.70 23.30
C ASN A 644 -43.23 -39.89 23.90
N SER A 645 -41.90 -39.90 23.78
CA SER A 645 -41.06 -40.99 24.31
C SER A 645 -39.74 -40.42 24.81
N ASN A 646 -38.93 -41.24 25.44
CA ASN A 646 -37.59 -40.87 25.89
C ASN A 646 -36.53 -41.05 24.79
N ASN A 647 -36.92 -41.43 23.58
CA ASN A 647 -35.99 -41.47 22.42
C ASN A 647 -36.77 -41.35 21.10
N VAL A 648 -36.07 -40.85 20.07
CA VAL A 648 -36.52 -40.77 18.69
C VAL A 648 -35.35 -41.02 17.74
N GLU A 649 -35.63 -41.60 16.59
CA GLU A 649 -34.67 -41.79 15.51
C GLU A 649 -35.07 -40.90 14.35
N ILE A 650 -34.15 -40.08 13.89
CA ILE A 650 -34.30 -39.11 12.80
C ILE A 650 -33.61 -39.71 11.58
N ASN A 651 -34.33 -39.83 10.48
CA ASN A 651 -33.76 -40.30 9.22
C ASN A 651 -33.11 -39.14 8.48
N ILE A 652 -31.82 -39.16 8.38
CA ILE A 652 -31.01 -38.09 7.75
C ILE A 652 -30.42 -38.53 6.38
N SER A 653 -30.80 -39.69 5.86
CA SER A 653 -30.28 -40.21 4.59
C SER A 653 -30.58 -39.31 3.37
N GLY A 654 -31.51 -38.40 3.51
CA GLY A 654 -31.84 -37.36 2.49
C GLY A 654 -31.20 -36.00 2.73
N TYR A 655 -30.40 -35.85 3.77
CA TYR A 655 -29.74 -34.61 4.09
C TYR A 655 -28.42 -34.48 3.31
N ASN A 656 -28.04 -33.30 2.97
CA ASN A 656 -26.71 -33.06 2.42
C ASN A 656 -25.64 -33.25 3.50
N ALA A 657 -24.47 -33.72 3.13
CA ALA A 657 -23.35 -33.79 4.06
C ALA A 657 -23.06 -32.37 4.61
N GLY A 658 -22.91 -32.26 5.93
CA GLY A 658 -22.72 -30.97 6.60
C GLY A 658 -23.18 -31.00 8.06
N ILE A 659 -23.22 -29.80 8.67
CA ILE A 659 -23.61 -29.63 10.06
C ILE A 659 -25.09 -29.25 10.13
N TYR A 660 -25.76 -29.86 11.13
CA TYR A 660 -27.14 -29.56 11.50
C TYR A 660 -27.23 -29.38 13.01
N PHE A 661 -28.23 -28.65 13.48
CA PHE A 661 -28.52 -28.45 14.89
C PHE A 661 -29.82 -29.14 15.22
N VAL A 662 -29.77 -30.01 16.23
CA VAL A 662 -30.92 -30.71 16.76
C VAL A 662 -31.35 -30.04 18.05
N GLU A 663 -32.42 -29.26 17.99
CA GLU A 663 -33.09 -28.69 19.16
C GLU A 663 -34.03 -29.74 19.75
N VAL A 664 -33.90 -30.00 21.04
CA VAL A 664 -34.67 -30.97 21.77
C VAL A 664 -35.46 -30.27 22.86
N GLU A 665 -36.76 -30.30 22.78
CA GLU A 665 -37.66 -29.76 23.79
C GLU A 665 -38.07 -30.86 24.77
N THR A 666 -37.95 -30.60 26.07
CA THR A 666 -38.36 -31.47 27.15
C THR A 666 -39.17 -30.69 28.19
N GLU A 667 -39.85 -31.40 29.11
CA GLU A 667 -40.53 -30.76 30.25
C GLU A 667 -39.60 -29.96 31.19
N ASN A 668 -38.29 -30.18 31.07
CA ASN A 668 -37.25 -29.53 31.88
C ASN A 668 -36.48 -28.42 31.14
N GLY A 669 -36.87 -28.08 29.91
CA GLY A 669 -36.26 -27.03 29.06
C GLY A 669 -35.78 -27.53 27.71
N ASN A 670 -35.23 -26.62 26.90
CA ASN A 670 -34.74 -26.91 25.56
C ASN A 670 -33.21 -27.08 25.57
N LEU A 671 -32.74 -28.02 24.77
CA LEU A 671 -31.31 -28.24 24.53
C LEU A 671 -31.06 -28.30 23.01
N VAL A 672 -30.00 -27.70 22.57
CA VAL A 672 -29.54 -27.78 21.17
C VAL A 672 -28.26 -28.62 21.12
N LYS A 673 -28.23 -29.64 20.28
CA LYS A 673 -27.05 -30.47 20.00
C LYS A 673 -26.71 -30.40 18.52
N LYS A 674 -25.43 -30.28 18.23
CA LYS A 674 -24.90 -30.30 16.88
C LYS A 674 -24.72 -31.75 16.40
N ILE A 675 -25.05 -32.02 15.15
CA ILE A 675 -24.76 -33.28 14.47
C ILE A 675 -23.98 -32.96 13.16
N VAL A 676 -23.11 -33.90 12.80
CA VAL A 676 -22.41 -33.91 11.52
C VAL A 676 -23.02 -35.02 10.66
N VAL A 677 -23.51 -34.69 9.48
CA VAL A 677 -24.03 -35.64 8.49
C VAL A 677 -22.92 -35.88 7.46
N GLU A 678 -22.55 -37.17 7.25
CA GLU A 678 -21.51 -37.60 6.28
C GLU A 678 -22.12 -38.06 4.95
#